data_57ad8e499bf38d52f3b5ce597be02b21
#
_entry.id   57ad8e499bf38d52f3b5ce597be02b21
#
_cell.length_a   1.000
_cell.length_b   1.000
_cell.length_c   1.000
_cell.angle_alpha   90.00
_cell.angle_beta   90.00
_cell.angle_gamma   90.00
#
_symmetry.space_group_name_H-M   'P 1'
#
loop_
_entity.id
_entity.type
_entity.pdbx_description
1 polymer ?
#
loop_
_entity_poly.entity_id
_entity_poly.type
_entity_poly.pdbx_seq_one_letter_code
_entity_poly.pdbx_strand_id
1 'polypeptide(L)'
;MLYTTNDRKYKRFTITSALPYANGPVHIGHMAGVYLPADIYARYLRSQGEEVIFIGGSDEHGVPITIKARKEGCTPQDIVDRYHKIIKDSFADFGVSFDVYSRTSSPEHHHTAAEYFKKLYDEGKFVEKTSEQYYDEEAHQYLADRYITGTCPHCGNDHAYGDQCEACGTSLNATDLINPRSALSGSKPVLKETKHWFLPLDKDEPWLRQWILEGHKDDWKTNVYGQCKSWIDAGLQPRAVTRDLDWGVKVPIEGADGKVLYVWFDAPIGYLSFTKEIKSNDWERWWKADDTKLVHFIGKDNIVFHCIIFPSMLHADGSYILPANVPANEFLNLEGDKISTSRNWAVWLHEYLHDFPGKQDVLRYTLCANAPETKDNDFTWKDFQLKNNSELVAILGNFVNRTLVLTHKFYGGRIPACGPLTEAEKEVVSQLAAFPERVGHSIELYRFREALAEMMNLARLGNKYLTDTEPWKLVKTDPERTATVLNLSLQICANLAILAEPFLPFTAEKMRRIMNLPILGWAQAGRADLLAEGHQTAQPELLFEQIADETIQAQVDRLLRTKEQNALNAWQPAEVKPNVTIDDFGRLDLRVATVLQCSKVPKADKLLQFSLDDGTGTPRTIVSGIAKFYPEPEKLVGRQVCFIANFPPRKLKGVESQGMILSAEDKDGRLVLLQPSDLVSPGCNVG
;
A
#
# COMPACT_ATOMS: atom_id res chain seq x y z
N MET A 1 -7.19 -35.60 4.26
CA MET A 1 -6.23 -36.45 3.54
C MET A 1 -5.09 -35.55 3.10
N LEU A 2 -3.91 -35.74 3.66
CA LEU A 2 -2.70 -35.09 3.15
C LEU A 2 -2.47 -35.66 1.74
N TYR A 3 -2.50 -34.82 0.73
CA TYR A 3 -2.12 -35.20 -0.62
C TYR A 3 -0.67 -35.67 -0.56
N THR A 4 -0.44 -36.95 -0.81
CA THR A 4 0.91 -37.45 -0.98
C THR A 4 1.49 -36.82 -2.25
N THR A 5 2.79 -36.55 -2.27
CA THR A 5 3.54 -35.90 -3.35
C THR A 5 3.32 -36.55 -4.75
N ASN A 6 2.75 -37.75 -4.80
CA ASN A 6 2.47 -38.47 -6.05
C ASN A 6 1.12 -38.16 -6.71
N ASP A 7 0.17 -37.49 -5.99
CA ASP A 7 -1.16 -37.20 -6.52
C ASP A 7 -1.33 -35.71 -6.92
N ARG A 8 -0.29 -34.89 -6.81
CA ARG A 8 -0.36 -33.49 -7.19
C ARG A 8 -0.30 -33.33 -8.71
N LYS A 9 -1.27 -32.61 -9.27
CA LYS A 9 -1.33 -32.23 -10.69
C LYS A 9 -0.08 -31.45 -11.13
N TYR A 10 0.52 -30.65 -10.22
CA TYR A 10 1.64 -29.78 -10.51
C TYR A 10 2.92 -30.25 -9.78
N LYS A 11 4.04 -30.23 -10.51
CA LYS A 11 5.38 -30.57 -10.01
C LYS A 11 6.20 -29.33 -9.63
N ARG A 12 5.85 -28.16 -10.18
CA ARG A 12 6.54 -26.90 -9.92
C ARG A 12 5.59 -25.72 -9.90
N PHE A 13 6.08 -24.62 -9.35
CA PHE A 13 5.28 -23.42 -9.12
C PHE A 13 6.02 -22.18 -9.59
N THR A 14 5.42 -21.43 -10.50
CA THR A 14 5.84 -20.09 -10.90
C THR A 14 4.98 -19.09 -10.17
N ILE A 15 5.59 -18.35 -9.24
CA ILE A 15 4.94 -17.33 -8.42
C ILE A 15 5.43 -15.97 -8.88
N THR A 16 4.53 -15.05 -9.17
CA THR A 16 4.87 -13.67 -9.49
C THR A 16 4.16 -12.71 -8.54
N SER A 17 4.72 -11.54 -8.39
CA SER A 17 4.07 -10.40 -7.73
C SER A 17 4.00 -9.20 -8.67
N ALA A 18 2.90 -8.44 -8.63
CA ALA A 18 2.75 -7.24 -9.44
C ALA A 18 3.97 -6.33 -9.30
N LEU A 19 4.49 -5.84 -10.43
CA LEU A 19 5.69 -5.02 -10.45
C LEU A 19 5.36 -3.60 -9.92
N PRO A 20 6.06 -3.10 -8.89
CA PRO A 20 5.89 -1.72 -8.45
C PRO A 20 6.53 -0.75 -9.43
N TYR A 21 5.92 0.41 -9.64
CA TYR A 21 6.51 1.50 -10.39
C TYR A 21 7.75 2.05 -9.68
N ALA A 22 8.88 2.14 -10.41
CA ALA A 22 10.12 2.70 -9.90
C ALA A 22 10.14 4.25 -9.93
N ASN A 23 9.07 4.88 -9.47
CA ASN A 23 8.95 6.34 -9.32
C ASN A 23 8.79 6.79 -7.86
N GLY A 24 8.85 5.85 -6.93
CA GLY A 24 8.76 6.06 -5.49
C GLY A 24 9.09 4.80 -4.71
N PRO A 25 9.30 4.88 -3.39
CA PRO A 25 9.49 3.71 -2.55
C PRO A 25 8.19 2.93 -2.37
N VAL A 26 8.29 1.69 -1.88
CA VAL A 26 7.13 0.89 -1.49
C VAL A 26 6.71 1.18 -0.05
N HIS A 27 5.41 1.04 0.22
CA HIS A 27 4.81 1.26 1.54
C HIS A 27 4.08 0.01 2.04
N ILE A 28 3.66 0.03 3.30
CA ILE A 28 2.99 -1.10 3.96
C ILE A 28 1.75 -1.62 3.21
N GLY A 29 1.03 -0.77 2.47
CA GLY A 29 -0.10 -1.19 1.65
C GLY A 29 0.32 -2.11 0.50
N HIS A 30 1.47 -1.84 -0.17
CA HIS A 30 2.04 -2.74 -1.15
C HIS A 30 2.43 -4.08 -0.51
N MET A 31 3.02 -4.03 0.70
CA MET A 31 3.44 -5.24 1.41
C MET A 31 2.24 -6.13 1.76
N ALA A 32 1.20 -5.57 2.38
CA ALA A 32 0.01 -6.31 2.79
C ALA A 32 -0.81 -6.81 1.59
N GLY A 33 -0.84 -6.01 0.51
CA GLY A 33 -1.64 -6.32 -0.67
C GLY A 33 -1.03 -7.40 -1.56
N VAL A 34 0.29 -7.40 -1.72
CA VAL A 34 0.95 -8.18 -2.78
C VAL A 34 2.13 -9.01 -2.27
N TYR A 35 3.17 -8.37 -1.72
CA TYR A 35 4.48 -9.01 -1.57
C TYR A 35 4.56 -9.97 -0.39
N LEU A 36 3.93 -9.63 0.73
CA LEU A 36 3.89 -10.50 1.91
C LEU A 36 3.06 -11.77 1.67
N PRO A 37 1.84 -11.71 1.10
CA PRO A 37 1.10 -12.92 0.73
C PRO A 37 1.86 -13.84 -0.24
N ALA A 38 2.52 -13.26 -1.25
CA ALA A 38 3.33 -14.01 -2.21
C ALA A 38 4.52 -14.71 -1.54
N ASP A 39 5.23 -14.01 -0.66
CA ASP A 39 6.36 -14.54 0.08
C ASP A 39 5.94 -15.67 1.04
N ILE A 40 4.83 -15.51 1.76
CA ILE A 40 4.28 -16.56 2.63
C ILE A 40 3.99 -17.83 1.82
N TYR A 41 3.35 -17.68 0.66
CA TYR A 41 3.01 -18.81 -0.22
C TYR A 41 4.27 -19.49 -0.78
N ALA A 42 5.24 -18.71 -1.26
CA ALA A 42 6.50 -19.22 -1.78
C ALA A 42 7.30 -20.00 -0.71
N ARG A 43 7.43 -19.45 0.50
CA ARG A 43 8.10 -20.10 1.65
C ARG A 43 7.41 -21.38 2.05
N TYR A 44 6.08 -21.36 2.13
CA TYR A 44 5.29 -22.55 2.44
C TYR A 44 5.56 -23.68 1.43
N LEU A 45 5.47 -23.40 0.14
CA LEU A 45 5.72 -24.39 -0.91
C LEU A 45 7.15 -24.96 -0.87
N ARG A 46 8.15 -24.08 -0.69
CA ARG A 46 9.55 -24.53 -0.51
C ARG A 46 9.73 -25.41 0.72
N SER A 47 9.05 -25.08 1.82
CA SER A 47 9.03 -25.89 3.05
C SER A 47 8.36 -27.26 2.83
N GLN A 48 7.44 -27.35 1.86
CA GLN A 48 6.85 -28.62 1.41
C GLN A 48 7.81 -29.45 0.54
N GLY A 49 8.95 -28.89 0.12
CA GLY A 49 9.87 -29.51 -0.82
C GLY A 49 9.48 -29.32 -2.29
N GLU A 50 8.56 -28.43 -2.58
CA GLU A 50 8.13 -28.13 -3.97
C GLU A 50 9.22 -27.37 -4.74
N GLU A 51 9.26 -27.56 -6.06
CA GLU A 51 10.10 -26.78 -6.95
C GLU A 51 9.42 -25.41 -7.21
N VAL A 52 10.00 -24.34 -6.71
CA VAL A 52 9.40 -22.99 -6.73
C VAL A 52 10.34 -21.98 -7.34
N ILE A 53 9.82 -21.10 -8.20
CA ILE A 53 10.46 -19.86 -8.61
C ILE A 53 9.57 -18.69 -8.21
N PHE A 54 10.12 -17.73 -7.45
CA PHE A 54 9.43 -16.52 -7.03
C PHE A 54 10.04 -15.29 -7.70
N ILE A 55 9.26 -14.66 -8.59
CA ILE A 55 9.70 -13.64 -9.53
C ILE A 55 9.15 -12.29 -9.10
N GLY A 56 10.03 -11.31 -8.96
CA GLY A 56 9.71 -9.91 -8.76
C GLY A 56 10.59 -9.01 -9.61
N GLY A 57 10.24 -7.75 -9.64
CA GLY A 57 10.99 -6.72 -10.35
C GLY A 57 10.29 -5.38 -10.28
N SER A 58 10.90 -4.32 -10.79
CA SER A 58 10.31 -2.99 -10.90
C SER A 58 9.83 -2.70 -12.31
N ASP A 59 8.64 -2.08 -12.40
CA ASP A 59 8.16 -1.46 -13.62
C ASP A 59 8.80 -0.07 -13.77
N GLU A 60 9.56 0.10 -14.83
CA GLU A 60 10.42 1.25 -15.04
C GLU A 60 10.09 2.09 -16.26
N HIS A 61 9.00 1.75 -16.95
CA HIS A 61 8.54 2.48 -18.12
C HIS A 61 7.27 3.29 -17.81
N GLY A 62 6.91 4.18 -18.73
CA GLY A 62 5.68 4.95 -18.65
C GLY A 62 5.85 6.42 -18.22
N VAL A 63 4.79 7.16 -18.46
CA VAL A 63 4.70 8.63 -18.32
C VAL A 63 5.00 9.15 -16.90
N PRO A 64 4.56 8.50 -15.80
CA PRO A 64 4.84 9.01 -14.45
C PRO A 64 6.33 9.17 -14.14
N ILE A 65 7.19 8.29 -14.69
CA ILE A 65 8.65 8.35 -14.50
C ILE A 65 9.24 9.54 -15.25
N THR A 66 8.84 9.75 -16.49
CA THR A 66 9.32 10.86 -17.31
C THR A 66 8.86 12.23 -16.77
N ILE A 67 7.65 12.32 -16.25
CA ILE A 67 7.15 13.53 -15.56
C ILE A 67 8.02 13.83 -14.34
N LYS A 68 8.29 12.80 -13.51
CA LYS A 68 9.12 12.95 -12.32
C LYS A 68 10.54 13.36 -12.66
N ALA A 69 11.15 12.74 -13.67
CA ALA A 69 12.48 13.09 -14.14
C ALA A 69 12.57 14.57 -14.57
N ARG A 70 11.60 15.05 -15.36
CA ARG A 70 11.52 16.46 -15.75
C ARG A 70 11.38 17.41 -14.55
N LYS A 71 10.52 17.05 -13.59
CA LYS A 71 10.30 17.84 -12.37
C LYS A 71 11.56 17.93 -11.50
N GLU A 72 12.36 16.86 -11.46
CA GLU A 72 13.60 16.80 -10.68
C GLU A 72 14.85 17.26 -11.48
N GLY A 73 14.71 17.56 -12.78
CA GLY A 73 15.80 18.01 -13.65
C GLY A 73 16.85 16.92 -13.92
N CYS A 74 16.45 15.67 -13.97
CA CYS A 74 17.30 14.50 -14.21
C CYS A 74 16.72 13.61 -15.32
N THR A 75 17.43 12.52 -15.67
CA THR A 75 16.96 11.57 -16.67
C THR A 75 15.96 10.57 -16.09
N PRO A 76 15.08 9.95 -16.92
CA PRO A 76 14.25 8.81 -16.48
C PRO A 76 15.08 7.67 -15.89
N GLN A 77 16.27 7.40 -16.44
CA GLN A 77 17.19 6.38 -15.94
C GLN A 77 17.64 6.68 -14.49
N ASP A 78 17.98 7.93 -14.17
CA ASP A 78 18.38 8.32 -12.81
C ASP A 78 17.26 8.07 -11.79
N ILE A 79 15.99 8.32 -12.18
CA ILE A 79 14.82 8.05 -11.34
C ILE A 79 14.70 6.55 -11.06
N VAL A 80 14.68 5.74 -12.12
CA VAL A 80 14.45 4.29 -11.96
C VAL A 80 15.63 3.60 -11.27
N ASP A 81 16.86 4.01 -11.49
CA ASP A 81 18.03 3.46 -10.79
C ASP A 81 17.96 3.71 -9.29
N ARG A 82 17.57 4.92 -8.89
CA ARG A 82 17.37 5.28 -7.48
C ARG A 82 16.31 4.44 -6.82
N TYR A 83 15.10 4.41 -7.41
CA TYR A 83 13.97 3.74 -6.77
C TYR A 83 14.01 2.22 -6.88
N HIS A 84 14.55 1.68 -7.98
CA HIS A 84 14.82 0.24 -8.07
C HIS A 84 15.72 -0.21 -6.91
N LYS A 85 16.81 0.51 -6.65
CA LYS A 85 17.72 0.19 -5.54
C LYS A 85 17.00 0.25 -4.19
N ILE A 86 16.27 1.33 -3.91
CA ILE A 86 15.55 1.49 -2.63
C ILE A 86 14.53 0.36 -2.44
N ILE A 87 13.78 0.02 -3.47
CA ILE A 87 12.75 -1.02 -3.41
C ILE A 87 13.38 -2.40 -3.21
N LYS A 88 14.40 -2.73 -4.01
CA LYS A 88 15.11 -4.00 -3.96
C LYS A 88 15.74 -4.25 -2.58
N ASP A 89 16.47 -3.25 -2.07
CA ASP A 89 17.11 -3.33 -0.76
C ASP A 89 16.05 -3.47 0.34
N SER A 90 14.95 -2.70 0.27
CA SER A 90 13.85 -2.78 1.24
C SER A 90 13.19 -4.15 1.27
N PHE A 91 12.99 -4.79 0.13
CA PHE A 91 12.45 -6.14 0.06
C PHE A 91 13.41 -7.18 0.66
N ALA A 92 14.71 -7.07 0.35
CA ALA A 92 15.73 -7.95 0.91
C ALA A 92 15.82 -7.81 2.43
N ASP A 93 15.87 -6.58 2.96
CA ASP A 93 15.94 -6.30 4.39
C ASP A 93 14.67 -6.70 5.14
N PHE A 94 13.51 -6.63 4.47
CA PHE A 94 12.24 -7.12 5.01
C PHE A 94 12.09 -8.64 4.94
N GLY A 95 13.01 -9.32 4.24
CA GLY A 95 13.04 -10.77 4.11
C GLY A 95 12.06 -11.32 3.08
N VAL A 96 11.74 -10.58 2.00
CA VAL A 96 11.01 -11.15 0.86
C VAL A 96 11.94 -12.06 0.07
N SER A 97 11.55 -13.31 -0.13
CA SER A 97 12.42 -14.38 -0.62
C SER A 97 12.37 -14.57 -2.15
N PHE A 98 12.44 -13.48 -2.90
CA PHE A 98 12.53 -13.56 -4.36
C PHE A 98 13.73 -14.38 -4.83
N ASP A 99 13.54 -15.24 -5.83
CA ASP A 99 14.66 -15.87 -6.56
C ASP A 99 15.31 -14.87 -7.53
N VAL A 100 14.52 -13.94 -8.06
CA VAL A 100 14.97 -12.84 -8.88
C VAL A 100 14.14 -11.59 -8.60
N TYR A 101 14.81 -10.46 -8.40
CA TYR A 101 14.20 -9.13 -8.41
C TYR A 101 14.94 -8.29 -9.46
N SER A 102 14.37 -8.20 -10.66
CA SER A 102 14.94 -7.52 -11.82
C SER A 102 14.20 -6.23 -12.18
N ARG A 103 14.28 -5.77 -13.42
CA ARG A 103 13.77 -4.47 -13.86
C ARG A 103 13.41 -4.46 -15.34
N THR A 104 12.35 -3.73 -15.72
CA THR A 104 11.92 -3.66 -17.13
C THR A 104 12.84 -2.81 -18.01
N SER A 105 13.73 -1.98 -17.44
CA SER A 105 14.75 -1.28 -18.21
C SER A 105 16.00 -2.12 -18.50
N SER A 106 16.04 -3.42 -18.09
CA SER A 106 17.19 -4.28 -18.38
C SER A 106 17.29 -4.61 -19.88
N PRO A 107 18.51 -4.81 -20.41
CA PRO A 107 18.70 -5.20 -21.81
C PRO A 107 17.98 -6.52 -22.16
N GLU A 108 17.98 -7.49 -21.24
CA GLU A 108 17.28 -8.77 -21.44
C GLU A 108 15.77 -8.58 -21.57
N HIS A 109 15.19 -7.68 -20.76
CA HIS A 109 13.77 -7.37 -20.88
C HIS A 109 13.46 -6.68 -22.20
N HIS A 110 14.23 -5.67 -22.60
CA HIS A 110 14.05 -4.98 -23.88
C HIS A 110 14.08 -5.97 -25.06
N HIS A 111 15.04 -6.88 -25.05
CA HIS A 111 15.16 -7.92 -26.07
C HIS A 111 13.95 -8.85 -26.07
N THR A 112 13.59 -9.41 -24.91
CA THR A 112 12.46 -10.34 -24.77
C THR A 112 11.13 -9.70 -25.15
N ALA A 113 10.87 -8.46 -24.73
CA ALA A 113 9.61 -7.76 -25.01
C ALA A 113 9.50 -7.39 -26.51
N ALA A 114 10.62 -6.98 -27.13
CA ALA A 114 10.68 -6.71 -28.55
C ALA A 114 10.44 -7.99 -29.40
N GLU A 115 11.08 -9.10 -29.04
CA GLU A 115 10.85 -10.41 -29.70
C GLU A 115 9.41 -10.87 -29.55
N TYR A 116 8.83 -10.75 -28.36
CA TYR A 116 7.45 -11.14 -28.08
C TYR A 116 6.47 -10.32 -28.93
N PHE A 117 6.62 -9.00 -28.97
CA PHE A 117 5.81 -8.13 -29.82
C PHE A 117 5.96 -8.51 -31.31
N LYS A 118 7.22 -8.68 -31.77
CA LYS A 118 7.50 -8.99 -33.18
C LYS A 118 6.87 -10.31 -33.60
N LYS A 119 6.94 -11.35 -32.77
CA LYS A 119 6.28 -12.63 -33.02
C LYS A 119 4.79 -12.46 -33.23
N LEU A 120 4.09 -11.79 -32.29
CA LEU A 120 2.65 -11.56 -32.41
C LEU A 120 2.29 -10.69 -33.62
N TYR A 121 3.14 -9.72 -33.98
CA TYR A 121 2.97 -8.90 -35.18
C TYR A 121 3.09 -9.74 -36.46
N ASP A 122 4.15 -10.53 -36.58
CA ASP A 122 4.42 -11.38 -37.75
C ASP A 122 3.32 -12.44 -37.93
N GLU A 123 2.70 -12.90 -36.86
CA GLU A 123 1.56 -13.83 -36.85
C GLU A 123 0.20 -13.13 -37.09
N GLY A 124 0.18 -11.81 -37.29
CA GLY A 124 -1.05 -11.06 -37.59
C GLY A 124 -2.03 -10.97 -36.41
N LYS A 125 -1.53 -11.04 -35.18
CA LYS A 125 -2.35 -11.01 -33.95
C LYS A 125 -2.82 -9.60 -33.57
N PHE A 126 -2.24 -8.55 -34.16
CA PHE A 126 -2.63 -7.15 -33.90
C PHE A 126 -3.50 -6.58 -35.00
N VAL A 127 -4.27 -5.57 -34.64
CA VAL A 127 -5.03 -4.73 -35.58
C VAL A 127 -4.39 -3.35 -35.64
N GLU A 128 -4.06 -2.87 -36.82
CA GLU A 128 -3.59 -1.50 -37.02
C GLU A 128 -4.76 -0.51 -37.07
N LYS A 129 -4.63 0.60 -36.33
CA LYS A 129 -5.60 1.70 -36.41
C LYS A 129 -4.87 3.03 -36.42
N THR A 130 -5.28 3.92 -37.31
CA THR A 130 -4.93 5.34 -37.29
C THR A 130 -6.03 6.07 -36.53
N SER A 131 -5.65 6.91 -35.58
CA SER A 131 -6.55 7.72 -34.78
C SER A 131 -5.95 9.09 -34.52
N GLU A 132 -6.79 10.09 -34.26
CA GLU A 132 -6.32 11.38 -33.81
C GLU A 132 -5.96 11.32 -32.33
N GLN A 133 -4.80 11.90 -32.00
CA GLN A 133 -4.35 12.10 -30.63
C GLN A 133 -3.88 13.53 -30.42
N TYR A 134 -3.95 13.99 -29.17
CA TYR A 134 -3.48 15.31 -28.83
C TYR A 134 -1.96 15.41 -28.95
N TYR A 135 -1.51 16.49 -29.57
CA TYR A 135 -0.11 16.83 -29.80
C TYR A 135 0.17 18.22 -29.23
N ASP A 136 1.26 18.37 -28.50
CA ASP A 136 1.75 19.64 -27.99
C ASP A 136 2.75 20.21 -29.01
N GLU A 137 2.40 21.34 -29.62
CA GLU A 137 3.27 21.97 -30.62
C GLU A 137 4.48 22.69 -30.00
N GLU A 138 4.40 23.11 -28.73
CA GLU A 138 5.49 23.74 -28.01
C GLU A 138 6.50 22.69 -27.53
N ALA A 139 6.00 21.57 -27.01
CA ALA A 139 6.85 20.46 -26.54
C ALA A 139 7.26 19.50 -27.67
N HIS A 140 6.71 19.66 -28.88
CA HIS A 140 6.91 18.78 -30.05
C HIS A 140 6.66 17.31 -29.76
N GLN A 141 5.61 16.99 -28.98
CA GLN A 141 5.33 15.65 -28.50
C GLN A 141 3.83 15.33 -28.47
N TYR A 142 3.46 14.06 -28.78
CA TYR A 142 2.13 13.55 -28.51
C TYR A 142 1.87 13.45 -27.01
N LEU A 143 0.63 13.77 -26.61
CA LEU A 143 0.22 13.80 -25.22
C LEU A 143 -0.50 12.49 -24.86
N ALA A 144 0.27 11.47 -24.54
CA ALA A 144 -0.27 10.20 -24.06
C ALA A 144 -0.60 10.27 -22.57
N ASP A 145 -1.70 9.62 -22.19
CA ASP A 145 -2.05 9.31 -20.81
C ASP A 145 -2.00 10.54 -19.87
N ARG A 146 -1.02 10.61 -18.97
CA ARG A 146 -0.86 11.68 -17.97
C ARG A 146 -0.17 12.95 -18.49
N TYR A 147 0.24 12.98 -19.73
CA TYR A 147 0.72 14.22 -20.35
C TYR A 147 -0.39 15.19 -20.73
N ILE A 148 -1.66 14.75 -20.65
CA ILE A 148 -2.81 15.61 -20.90
C ILE A 148 -3.73 15.62 -19.67
N THR A 149 -4.25 16.80 -19.35
CA THR A 149 -5.23 17.01 -18.29
C THR A 149 -6.42 17.79 -18.82
N GLY A 150 -7.56 17.65 -18.17
CA GLY A 150 -8.77 18.38 -18.51
C GLY A 150 -9.91 18.06 -17.56
N THR A 151 -11.10 18.58 -17.87
CA THR A 151 -12.29 18.31 -17.07
C THR A 151 -12.88 16.95 -17.43
N CYS A 152 -13.14 16.12 -16.41
CA CYS A 152 -13.77 14.80 -16.56
C CYS A 152 -15.22 14.96 -17.05
N PRO A 153 -15.62 14.31 -18.15
CA PRO A 153 -16.99 14.39 -18.67
C PRO A 153 -18.02 13.71 -17.75
N HIS A 154 -17.59 12.81 -16.82
CA HIS A 154 -18.49 12.08 -15.94
C HIS A 154 -18.75 12.77 -14.61
N CYS A 155 -17.72 13.31 -13.95
CA CYS A 155 -17.86 13.88 -12.60
C CYS A 155 -17.52 15.37 -12.51
N GLY A 156 -17.07 16.02 -13.60
CA GLY A 156 -16.74 17.44 -13.61
C GLY A 156 -15.41 17.80 -12.91
N ASN A 157 -14.60 16.81 -12.52
CA ASN A 157 -13.27 17.09 -11.94
C ASN A 157 -12.35 17.74 -12.98
N ASP A 158 -11.81 18.93 -12.69
CA ASP A 158 -11.00 19.74 -13.62
C ASP A 158 -9.54 19.24 -13.76
N HIS A 159 -9.18 18.21 -13.02
CA HIS A 159 -7.83 17.63 -13.02
C HIS A 159 -7.86 16.14 -13.41
N ALA A 160 -8.72 15.75 -14.34
CA ALA A 160 -8.70 14.39 -14.88
C ALA A 160 -7.55 14.23 -15.87
N TYR A 161 -6.91 13.03 -15.85
CA TYR A 161 -5.90 12.66 -16.84
C TYR A 161 -6.52 12.01 -18.08
N GLY A 162 -5.74 11.90 -19.14
CA GLY A 162 -6.21 11.34 -20.41
C GLY A 162 -6.52 9.85 -20.38
N ASP A 163 -6.03 9.11 -19.40
CA ASP A 163 -6.25 7.67 -19.21
C ASP A 163 -7.31 7.37 -18.14
N GLN A 164 -7.40 8.21 -17.11
CA GLN A 164 -8.30 7.97 -15.97
C GLN A 164 -8.60 9.25 -15.19
N CYS A 165 -9.80 9.35 -14.66
CA CYS A 165 -10.13 10.34 -13.64
C CYS A 165 -9.86 9.80 -12.24
N GLU A 166 -8.89 10.37 -11.51
CA GLU A 166 -8.55 9.94 -10.14
C GLU A 166 -9.67 10.21 -9.12
N ALA A 167 -10.58 11.14 -9.40
CA ALA A 167 -11.69 11.46 -8.49
C ALA A 167 -12.82 10.42 -8.53
N CYS A 168 -13.25 10.00 -9.73
CA CYS A 168 -14.35 9.03 -9.87
C CYS A 168 -13.90 7.63 -10.32
N GLY A 169 -12.61 7.45 -10.65
CA GLY A 169 -12.05 6.16 -11.06
C GLY A 169 -12.40 5.72 -12.48
N THR A 170 -13.13 6.56 -13.25
CA THR A 170 -13.54 6.20 -14.63
C THR A 170 -12.33 6.21 -15.56
N SER A 171 -12.18 5.16 -16.37
CA SER A 171 -11.23 5.13 -17.50
C SER A 171 -11.70 6.09 -18.59
N LEU A 172 -10.78 6.88 -19.13
CA LEU A 172 -11.05 7.90 -20.14
C LEU A 172 -10.19 7.66 -21.38
N ASN A 173 -10.64 8.20 -22.53
CA ASN A 173 -9.73 8.51 -23.63
C ASN A 173 -9.35 9.98 -23.53
N ALA A 174 -8.13 10.33 -23.90
CA ALA A 174 -7.66 11.70 -23.85
C ALA A 174 -8.57 12.67 -24.62
N THR A 175 -9.16 12.19 -25.72
CA THR A 175 -10.10 12.96 -26.58
C THR A 175 -11.46 13.24 -25.93
N ASP A 176 -11.81 12.53 -24.85
CA ASP A 176 -13.08 12.73 -24.13
C ASP A 176 -12.99 13.88 -23.11
N LEU A 177 -11.78 14.33 -22.79
CA LEU A 177 -11.57 15.42 -21.83
C LEU A 177 -12.16 16.74 -22.33
N ILE A 178 -12.86 17.44 -21.44
CA ILE A 178 -13.35 18.82 -21.71
C ILE A 178 -12.22 19.79 -21.37
N ASN A 179 -12.00 20.79 -22.23
CA ASN A 179 -10.91 21.77 -22.09
C ASN A 179 -9.52 21.17 -21.88
N PRO A 180 -9.05 20.27 -22.76
CA PRO A 180 -7.77 19.61 -22.59
C PRO A 180 -6.60 20.59 -22.60
N ARG A 181 -5.60 20.33 -21.74
CA ARG A 181 -4.34 21.08 -21.64
C ARG A 181 -3.16 20.14 -21.58
N SER A 182 -2.06 20.53 -22.18
CA SER A 182 -0.80 19.84 -22.04
C SER A 182 -0.28 19.96 -20.59
N ALA A 183 0.07 18.84 -19.98
CA ALA A 183 0.76 18.83 -18.70
C ALA A 183 2.26 19.19 -18.84
N LEU A 184 2.76 19.32 -20.07
CA LEU A 184 4.17 19.64 -20.36
C LEU A 184 4.39 21.16 -20.48
N SER A 185 3.57 21.83 -21.27
CA SER A 185 3.71 23.26 -21.57
C SER A 185 2.58 24.12 -20.99
N GLY A 186 1.44 23.50 -20.59
CA GLY A 186 0.23 24.19 -20.22
C GLY A 186 -0.59 24.68 -21.42
N SER A 187 -0.08 24.52 -22.66
CA SER A 187 -0.73 24.98 -23.89
C SER A 187 -1.98 24.16 -24.22
N LYS A 188 -2.82 24.73 -25.10
CA LYS A 188 -3.94 23.99 -25.68
C LYS A 188 -3.41 23.08 -26.78
N PRO A 189 -3.56 21.74 -26.66
CA PRO A 189 -3.03 20.82 -27.66
C PRO A 189 -3.86 20.81 -28.94
N VAL A 190 -3.27 20.34 -30.03
CA VAL A 190 -3.92 20.11 -31.33
C VAL A 190 -4.08 18.62 -31.59
N LEU A 191 -5.07 18.23 -32.39
CA LEU A 191 -5.22 16.83 -32.82
C LEU A 191 -4.30 16.58 -34.02
N LYS A 192 -3.55 15.45 -33.97
CA LYS A 192 -2.74 14.91 -35.07
C LYS A 192 -2.97 13.43 -35.23
N GLU A 193 -2.97 12.96 -36.46
CA GLU A 193 -3.07 11.51 -36.74
C GLU A 193 -1.80 10.78 -36.29
N THR A 194 -2.01 9.60 -35.65
CA THR A 194 -0.96 8.65 -35.32
C THR A 194 -1.48 7.23 -35.49
N LYS A 195 -0.58 6.33 -35.86
CA LYS A 195 -0.89 4.92 -36.07
C LYS A 195 -0.41 4.08 -34.89
N HIS A 196 -1.28 3.20 -34.38
CA HIS A 196 -0.96 2.28 -33.31
C HIS A 196 -1.43 0.86 -33.61
N TRP A 197 -0.85 -0.12 -32.92
CA TRP A 197 -1.23 -1.52 -32.94
C TRP A 197 -2.05 -1.86 -31.71
N PHE A 198 -3.08 -2.70 -31.92
CA PHE A 198 -4.07 -3.03 -30.91
C PHE A 198 -4.20 -4.53 -30.75
N LEU A 199 -4.18 -5.02 -29.51
CA LEU A 199 -4.60 -6.38 -29.18
C LEU A 199 -6.13 -6.44 -29.25
N PRO A 200 -6.72 -7.32 -30.09
CA PRO A 200 -8.16 -7.37 -30.33
C PRO A 200 -8.90 -8.15 -29.24
N LEU A 201 -8.98 -7.61 -28.01
CA LEU A 201 -9.64 -8.25 -26.87
C LEU A 201 -11.12 -8.59 -27.12
N ASP A 202 -11.79 -7.83 -27.98
CA ASP A 202 -13.15 -8.11 -28.44
C ASP A 202 -13.29 -9.49 -29.11
N LYS A 203 -12.25 -9.93 -29.81
CA LYS A 203 -12.22 -11.27 -30.42
C LYS A 203 -11.93 -12.38 -29.41
N ASP A 204 -11.21 -12.07 -28.33
CA ASP A 204 -10.88 -13.01 -27.26
C ASP A 204 -12.02 -13.14 -26.24
N GLU A 205 -13.03 -12.27 -26.26
CA GLU A 205 -14.12 -12.26 -25.27
C GLU A 205 -14.83 -13.62 -25.12
N PRO A 206 -15.20 -14.35 -26.18
CA PRO A 206 -15.86 -15.66 -26.03
C PRO A 206 -14.99 -16.68 -25.30
N TRP A 207 -13.68 -16.69 -25.58
CA TRP A 207 -12.71 -17.56 -24.93
C TRP A 207 -12.50 -17.14 -23.47
N LEU A 208 -12.34 -15.84 -23.18
CA LEU A 208 -12.21 -15.33 -21.82
C LEU A 208 -13.44 -15.63 -20.96
N ARG A 209 -14.63 -15.52 -21.56
CA ARG A 209 -15.90 -15.87 -20.91
C ARG A 209 -15.92 -17.34 -20.50
N GLN A 210 -15.56 -18.23 -21.41
CA GLN A 210 -15.47 -19.66 -21.10
C GLN A 210 -14.39 -19.95 -20.07
N TRP A 211 -13.18 -19.43 -20.28
CA TRP A 211 -12.05 -19.71 -19.39
C TRP A 211 -12.25 -19.18 -17.98
N ILE A 212 -12.69 -17.91 -17.84
CA ILE A 212 -12.84 -17.27 -16.52
C ILE A 212 -14.20 -17.61 -15.90
N LEU A 213 -15.31 -17.30 -16.60
CA LEU A 213 -16.63 -17.33 -15.97
C LEU A 213 -17.19 -18.75 -15.79
N GLU A 214 -16.75 -19.70 -16.60
CA GLU A 214 -17.11 -21.12 -16.45
C GLU A 214 -15.98 -21.90 -15.76
N GLY A 215 -14.70 -21.62 -16.07
CA GLY A 215 -13.56 -22.39 -15.61
C GLY A 215 -13.09 -22.02 -14.20
N HIS A 216 -13.22 -20.75 -13.78
CA HIS A 216 -12.67 -20.24 -12.51
C HIS A 216 -13.70 -19.65 -11.54
N LYS A 217 -14.97 -20.03 -11.70
CA LYS A 217 -16.07 -19.53 -10.87
C LYS A 217 -15.91 -19.88 -9.38
N ASP A 218 -15.38 -21.07 -9.11
CA ASP A 218 -15.40 -21.66 -7.76
C ASP A 218 -14.00 -21.63 -7.08
N ASP A 219 -12.94 -21.31 -7.82
CA ASP A 219 -11.56 -21.34 -7.30
C ASP A 219 -10.88 -19.97 -7.25
N TRP A 220 -11.33 -18.99 -8.03
CA TRP A 220 -10.85 -17.62 -7.89
C TRP A 220 -11.60 -16.85 -6.82
N LYS A 221 -10.91 -15.88 -6.18
CA LYS A 221 -11.55 -14.99 -5.19
C LYS A 221 -12.74 -14.25 -5.80
N THR A 222 -13.78 -14.02 -5.00
CA THR A 222 -15.03 -13.38 -5.44
C THR A 222 -14.82 -11.99 -6.04
N ASN A 223 -13.89 -11.18 -5.50
CA ASN A 223 -13.56 -9.86 -6.05
C ASN A 223 -12.90 -9.96 -7.43
N VAL A 224 -11.99 -10.92 -7.63
CA VAL A 224 -11.33 -11.17 -8.93
C VAL A 224 -12.35 -11.59 -9.96
N TYR A 225 -13.12 -12.64 -9.65
CA TYR A 225 -14.17 -13.14 -10.52
C TYR A 225 -15.20 -12.07 -10.86
N GLY A 226 -15.67 -11.33 -9.86
CA GLY A 226 -16.69 -10.28 -10.04
C GLY A 226 -16.21 -9.13 -10.93
N GLN A 227 -14.95 -8.69 -10.79
CA GLN A 227 -14.39 -7.64 -11.62
C GLN A 227 -14.18 -8.13 -13.07
N CYS A 228 -13.67 -9.34 -13.28
CA CYS A 228 -13.55 -9.94 -14.61
C CYS A 228 -14.91 -10.05 -15.30
N LYS A 229 -15.92 -10.55 -14.56
CA LYS A 229 -17.29 -10.66 -15.07
C LYS A 229 -17.84 -9.30 -15.49
N SER A 230 -17.66 -8.27 -14.68
CA SER A 230 -18.11 -6.91 -14.99
C SER A 230 -17.49 -6.37 -16.28
N TRP A 231 -16.21 -6.59 -16.49
CA TRP A 231 -15.50 -6.16 -17.70
C TRP A 231 -15.94 -6.93 -18.95
N ILE A 232 -16.06 -8.23 -18.85
CA ILE A 232 -16.51 -9.09 -19.97
C ILE A 232 -17.95 -8.77 -20.34
N ASP A 233 -18.84 -8.57 -19.35
CA ASP A 233 -20.26 -8.26 -19.61
C ASP A 233 -20.47 -6.84 -20.17
N ALA A 234 -19.53 -5.90 -19.91
CA ALA A 234 -19.55 -4.57 -20.50
C ALA A 234 -19.12 -4.55 -21.99
N GLY A 235 -18.55 -5.65 -22.49
CA GLY A 235 -18.01 -5.78 -23.85
C GLY A 235 -16.55 -5.27 -23.94
N LEU A 236 -15.64 -6.18 -24.25
CA LEU A 236 -14.23 -5.86 -24.38
C LEU A 236 -13.93 -5.08 -25.65
N GLN A 237 -12.99 -4.15 -25.59
CA GLN A 237 -12.56 -3.33 -26.70
C GLN A 237 -11.09 -3.60 -27.02
N PRO A 238 -10.66 -3.47 -28.30
CA PRO A 238 -9.26 -3.55 -28.65
C PRO A 238 -8.40 -2.57 -27.85
N ARG A 239 -7.26 -3.05 -27.32
CA ARG A 239 -6.34 -2.24 -26.49
C ARG A 239 -5.07 -1.93 -27.26
N ALA A 240 -4.69 -0.66 -27.32
CA ALA A 240 -3.44 -0.25 -27.93
C ALA A 240 -2.25 -0.80 -27.12
N VAL A 241 -1.29 -1.39 -27.83
CA VAL A 241 -0.07 -1.99 -27.27
C VAL A 241 1.18 -1.16 -27.54
N THR A 242 1.01 0.01 -28.17
CA THR A 242 2.09 0.96 -28.46
C THR A 242 1.71 2.38 -28.04
N ARG A 243 2.71 3.23 -27.81
CA ARG A 243 2.55 4.65 -27.47
C ARG A 243 3.59 5.52 -28.17
N ASP A 244 3.24 6.76 -28.47
CA ASP A 244 4.16 7.78 -28.94
C ASP A 244 4.93 8.39 -27.76
N LEU A 245 6.03 7.73 -27.38
CA LEU A 245 6.89 8.09 -26.25
C LEU A 245 8.33 7.76 -26.56
N ASP A 246 9.26 8.42 -25.85
CA ASP A 246 10.68 8.20 -26.02
C ASP A 246 11.27 7.18 -25.00
N TRP A 247 10.63 7.04 -23.84
CA TRP A 247 11.04 6.17 -22.75
C TRP A 247 10.22 4.89 -22.70
N GLY A 248 10.86 3.74 -22.95
CA GLY A 248 10.26 2.41 -23.01
C GLY A 248 10.95 1.50 -24.03
N VAL A 249 10.45 0.28 -24.18
CA VAL A 249 10.91 -0.68 -25.17
C VAL A 249 10.52 -0.20 -26.57
N LYS A 250 11.48 0.01 -27.47
CA LYS A 250 11.21 0.45 -28.84
C LYS A 250 10.41 -0.58 -29.62
N VAL A 251 9.44 -0.14 -30.40
CA VAL A 251 8.63 -1.01 -31.27
C VAL A 251 9.51 -1.53 -32.41
N PRO A 252 9.71 -2.87 -32.54
CA PRO A 252 10.75 -3.45 -33.40
C PRO A 252 10.29 -3.71 -34.85
N ILE A 253 9.50 -2.82 -35.44
CA ILE A 253 8.99 -2.97 -36.81
C ILE A 253 9.16 -1.67 -37.61
N GLU A 254 9.20 -1.79 -38.94
CA GLU A 254 9.32 -0.67 -39.85
C GLU A 254 8.08 0.27 -39.78
N GLY A 255 8.30 1.57 -39.84
CA GLY A 255 7.25 2.59 -39.75
C GLY A 255 6.72 2.85 -38.35
N ALA A 256 7.40 2.36 -37.31
CA ALA A 256 7.09 2.60 -35.91
C ALA A 256 8.08 3.56 -35.21
N ASP A 257 8.75 4.42 -35.98
CA ASP A 257 9.69 5.40 -35.44
C ASP A 257 9.00 6.33 -34.42
N GLY A 258 9.72 6.61 -33.31
CA GLY A 258 9.19 7.43 -32.23
C GLY A 258 8.13 6.73 -31.34
N LYS A 259 8.01 5.42 -31.46
CA LYS A 259 7.05 4.63 -30.66
C LYS A 259 7.75 3.63 -29.75
N VAL A 260 7.11 3.38 -28.60
CA VAL A 260 7.50 2.36 -27.64
C VAL A 260 6.32 1.41 -27.38
N LEU A 261 6.61 0.24 -26.84
CA LEU A 261 5.58 -0.64 -26.31
C LEU A 261 4.88 0.06 -25.14
N TYR A 262 3.57 -0.12 -25.05
CA TYR A 262 2.80 0.41 -23.94
C TYR A 262 3.19 -0.31 -22.65
N VAL A 263 3.43 0.45 -21.59
CA VAL A 263 3.90 -0.08 -20.30
C VAL A 263 3.09 -1.28 -19.80
N TRP A 264 1.79 -1.31 -20.05
CA TRP A 264 0.91 -2.38 -19.63
C TRP A 264 0.95 -3.62 -20.55
N PHE A 265 1.57 -3.50 -21.72
CA PHE A 265 1.90 -4.62 -22.56
C PHE A 265 3.30 -5.16 -22.25
N ASP A 266 4.27 -4.28 -22.01
CA ASP A 266 5.65 -4.71 -21.76
C ASP A 266 5.88 -5.19 -20.32
N ALA A 267 5.30 -4.56 -19.31
CA ALA A 267 5.52 -4.89 -17.90
C ALA A 267 5.27 -6.37 -17.56
N PRO A 268 4.15 -7.03 -17.96
CA PRO A 268 3.95 -8.44 -17.65
C PRO A 268 4.91 -9.37 -18.40
N ILE A 269 5.49 -8.95 -19.53
CA ILE A 269 6.57 -9.69 -20.19
C ILE A 269 7.84 -9.71 -19.30
N GLY A 270 7.95 -8.77 -18.35
CA GLY A 270 8.98 -8.76 -17.32
C GLY A 270 9.07 -10.09 -16.56
N TYR A 271 7.95 -10.73 -16.27
CA TYR A 271 7.96 -12.04 -15.61
C TYR A 271 8.69 -13.11 -16.44
N LEU A 272 8.55 -13.07 -17.75
CA LEU A 272 9.25 -13.97 -18.67
C LEU A 272 10.74 -13.65 -18.75
N SER A 273 11.09 -12.39 -18.98
CA SER A 273 12.49 -11.95 -19.11
C SER A 273 13.27 -12.17 -17.82
N PHE A 274 12.69 -11.87 -16.65
CA PHE A 274 13.34 -12.10 -15.35
C PHE A 274 13.56 -13.59 -15.07
N THR A 275 12.65 -14.45 -15.54
CA THR A 275 12.86 -15.91 -15.47
C THR A 275 14.04 -16.33 -16.36
N LYS A 276 14.16 -15.78 -17.57
CA LYS A 276 15.27 -16.05 -18.48
C LYS A 276 16.63 -15.66 -17.88
N GLU A 277 16.69 -14.54 -17.14
CA GLU A 277 17.93 -14.08 -16.49
C GLU A 277 18.54 -15.14 -15.55
N ILE A 278 17.71 -15.89 -14.82
CA ILE A 278 18.17 -16.88 -13.83
C ILE A 278 18.02 -18.34 -14.27
N LYS A 279 17.25 -18.59 -15.32
CA LYS A 279 16.94 -19.93 -15.85
C LYS A 279 17.17 -20.01 -17.35
N SER A 280 18.23 -19.40 -17.86
CA SER A 280 18.49 -19.23 -19.30
C SER A 280 18.33 -20.50 -20.15
N ASN A 281 18.67 -21.68 -19.60
CA ASN A 281 18.62 -22.95 -20.35
C ASN A 281 17.33 -23.74 -20.18
N ASP A 282 16.50 -23.41 -19.20
CA ASP A 282 15.29 -24.19 -18.85
C ASP A 282 14.08 -23.33 -18.45
N TRP A 283 14.10 -22.03 -18.74
CA TRP A 283 13.02 -21.10 -18.41
C TRP A 283 11.66 -21.52 -18.95
N GLU A 284 11.64 -22.19 -20.11
CA GLU A 284 10.39 -22.60 -20.78
C GLU A 284 9.57 -23.58 -19.93
N ARG A 285 10.20 -24.46 -19.16
CA ARG A 285 9.44 -25.38 -18.30
C ARG A 285 8.63 -24.66 -17.22
N TRP A 286 9.05 -23.45 -16.83
CA TRP A 286 8.37 -22.64 -15.84
C TRP A 286 7.16 -21.90 -16.41
N TRP A 287 7.12 -21.73 -17.72
CA TRP A 287 6.10 -20.95 -18.42
C TRP A 287 5.30 -21.69 -19.46
N LYS A 288 5.76 -22.89 -19.88
CA LYS A 288 5.14 -23.64 -20.99
C LYS A 288 4.76 -25.08 -20.64
N ALA A 289 5.25 -25.62 -19.52
CA ALA A 289 4.95 -27.01 -19.16
C ALA A 289 3.65 -27.12 -18.36
N ASP A 290 2.75 -28.01 -18.76
CA ASP A 290 1.42 -28.22 -18.15
C ASP A 290 1.48 -28.68 -16.68
N ASP A 291 2.62 -29.22 -16.23
CA ASP A 291 2.86 -29.60 -14.85
C ASP A 291 3.41 -28.45 -13.97
N THR A 292 3.38 -27.22 -14.48
CA THR A 292 3.71 -25.98 -13.76
C THR A 292 2.45 -25.21 -13.36
N LYS A 293 2.34 -24.83 -12.08
CA LYS A 293 1.27 -23.96 -11.59
C LYS A 293 1.74 -22.51 -11.60
N LEU A 294 1.10 -21.68 -12.42
CA LEU A 294 1.33 -20.23 -12.44
C LEU A 294 0.36 -19.53 -11.50
N VAL A 295 0.88 -18.71 -10.59
CA VAL A 295 0.08 -17.91 -9.64
C VAL A 295 0.59 -16.47 -9.63
N HIS A 296 -0.31 -15.51 -9.84
CA HIS A 296 -0.02 -14.07 -9.80
C HIS A 296 -0.58 -13.44 -8.52
N PHE A 297 0.27 -12.92 -7.64
CA PHE A 297 -0.16 -12.12 -6.48
C PHE A 297 -0.20 -10.64 -6.86
N ILE A 298 -1.36 -10.02 -6.65
CA ILE A 298 -1.62 -8.65 -7.12
C ILE A 298 -2.51 -7.87 -6.14
N GLY A 299 -2.56 -6.54 -6.30
CA GLY A 299 -3.63 -5.71 -5.76
C GLY A 299 -4.85 -5.69 -6.69
N LYS A 300 -6.02 -5.33 -6.18
CA LYS A 300 -7.28 -5.29 -6.95
C LYS A 300 -7.22 -4.39 -8.19
N ASP A 301 -6.39 -3.37 -8.18
CA ASP A 301 -6.14 -2.45 -9.29
C ASP A 301 -5.47 -3.11 -10.51
N ASN A 302 -4.85 -4.27 -10.30
CA ASN A 302 -4.17 -5.04 -11.34
C ASN A 302 -4.97 -6.25 -11.88
N ILE A 303 -6.22 -6.45 -11.43
CA ILE A 303 -7.03 -7.63 -11.82
C ILE A 303 -7.21 -7.71 -13.33
N VAL A 304 -7.60 -6.62 -13.99
CA VAL A 304 -7.85 -6.59 -15.44
C VAL A 304 -6.60 -6.97 -16.23
N PHE A 305 -5.43 -6.53 -15.73
CA PHE A 305 -4.15 -6.86 -16.38
C PHE A 305 -3.80 -8.33 -16.32
N HIS A 306 -3.87 -8.91 -15.13
CA HIS A 306 -3.41 -10.27 -14.88
C HIS A 306 -4.47 -11.34 -15.19
N CYS A 307 -5.75 -10.94 -15.31
CA CYS A 307 -6.83 -11.86 -15.59
C CYS A 307 -7.40 -11.76 -17.02
N ILE A 308 -7.23 -10.62 -17.69
CA ILE A 308 -7.77 -10.41 -19.05
C ILE A 308 -6.65 -10.13 -20.04
N ILE A 309 -5.87 -9.04 -19.87
CA ILE A 309 -4.93 -8.55 -20.87
C ILE A 309 -3.74 -9.52 -21.02
N PHE A 310 -3.03 -9.82 -19.95
CA PHE A 310 -1.87 -10.72 -20.02
C PHE A 310 -2.25 -12.15 -20.42
N PRO A 311 -3.32 -12.77 -19.91
CA PRO A 311 -3.78 -14.05 -20.45
C PRO A 311 -4.16 -14.02 -21.94
N SER A 312 -4.74 -12.93 -22.46
CA SER A 312 -4.99 -12.78 -23.90
C SER A 312 -3.70 -12.70 -24.69
N MET A 313 -2.65 -12.05 -24.17
CA MET A 313 -1.33 -12.07 -24.79
C MET A 313 -0.74 -13.49 -24.83
N LEU A 314 -0.78 -14.22 -23.72
CA LEU A 314 -0.29 -15.61 -23.63
C LEU A 314 -1.08 -16.55 -24.54
N HIS A 315 -2.40 -16.37 -24.61
CA HIS A 315 -3.29 -17.12 -25.49
C HIS A 315 -3.02 -16.83 -26.97
N ALA A 316 -2.77 -15.57 -27.33
CA ALA A 316 -2.42 -15.18 -28.69
C ALA A 316 -1.12 -15.83 -29.17
N ASP A 317 -0.12 -15.97 -28.28
CA ASP A 317 1.12 -16.72 -28.56
C ASP A 317 0.88 -18.23 -28.65
N GLY A 318 -0.02 -18.78 -27.83
CA GLY A 318 -0.45 -20.18 -27.86
C GLY A 318 0.52 -21.20 -27.26
N SER A 319 1.71 -20.79 -26.80
CA SER A 319 2.73 -21.70 -26.24
C SER A 319 2.88 -21.63 -24.72
N TYR A 320 2.24 -20.67 -24.06
CA TYR A 320 2.36 -20.42 -22.63
C TYR A 320 1.20 -21.03 -21.83
N ILE A 321 1.50 -21.42 -20.59
CA ILE A 321 0.46 -21.76 -19.60
C ILE A 321 -0.29 -20.52 -19.15
N LEU A 322 -1.53 -20.69 -18.71
CA LEU A 322 -2.36 -19.63 -18.16
C LEU A 322 -2.31 -19.64 -16.62
N PRO A 323 -2.59 -18.51 -15.95
CA PRO A 323 -2.66 -18.46 -14.50
C PRO A 323 -3.68 -19.46 -13.93
N ALA A 324 -3.24 -20.35 -13.06
CA ALA A 324 -4.14 -21.24 -12.33
C ALA A 324 -4.91 -20.48 -11.24
N ASN A 325 -4.31 -19.44 -10.67
CA ASN A 325 -5.00 -18.54 -9.73
C ASN A 325 -4.36 -17.16 -9.73
N VAL A 326 -5.15 -16.14 -9.39
CA VAL A 326 -4.73 -14.75 -9.28
C VAL A 326 -5.28 -14.18 -7.95
N PRO A 327 -4.62 -14.49 -6.81
CA PRO A 327 -5.05 -13.96 -5.52
C PRO A 327 -4.83 -12.44 -5.46
N ALA A 328 -5.92 -11.68 -5.56
CA ALA A 328 -5.91 -10.23 -5.41
C ALA A 328 -6.44 -9.82 -4.04
N ASN A 329 -5.74 -8.90 -3.38
CA ASN A 329 -6.18 -8.28 -2.15
C ASN A 329 -6.77 -6.89 -2.41
N GLU A 330 -7.63 -6.47 -1.48
CA GLU A 330 -8.18 -5.13 -1.39
C GLU A 330 -7.13 -4.13 -0.86
N PHE A 331 -7.52 -2.88 -0.58
CA PHE A 331 -6.58 -1.87 -0.10
C PHE A 331 -6.40 -1.89 1.42
N LEU A 332 -5.19 -1.59 1.86
CA LEU A 332 -4.89 -1.26 3.25
C LEU A 332 -4.92 0.26 3.41
N ASN A 333 -5.68 0.73 4.37
CA ASN A 333 -5.72 2.12 4.81
C ASN A 333 -4.68 2.36 5.92
N LEU A 334 -4.46 3.61 6.29
CA LEU A 334 -3.55 4.03 7.35
C LEU A 334 -4.26 5.03 8.25
N GLU A 335 -4.44 4.68 9.54
CA GLU A 335 -5.13 5.51 10.53
C GLU A 335 -6.50 6.01 10.04
N GLY A 336 -7.26 5.11 9.38
CA GLY A 336 -8.59 5.36 8.84
C GLY A 336 -8.63 6.09 7.49
N ASP A 337 -7.52 6.56 6.98
CA ASP A 337 -7.43 7.27 5.70
C ASP A 337 -6.76 6.39 4.60
N LYS A 338 -7.13 6.61 3.35
CA LYS A 338 -6.50 5.92 2.21
C LYS A 338 -5.03 6.32 2.10
N ILE A 339 -4.13 5.33 2.01
CA ILE A 339 -2.71 5.56 1.74
C ILE A 339 -2.55 6.32 0.40
N SER A 340 -1.68 7.33 0.39
CA SER A 340 -1.47 8.19 -0.77
C SER A 340 0.01 8.58 -0.91
N THR A 341 0.63 8.10 -1.98
CA THR A 341 2.04 8.42 -2.31
C THR A 341 2.22 9.91 -2.64
N SER A 342 1.29 10.49 -3.41
CA SER A 342 1.34 11.90 -3.83
C SER A 342 1.22 12.88 -2.66
N ARG A 343 0.49 12.49 -1.61
CA ARG A 343 0.33 13.27 -0.37
C ARG A 343 1.30 12.88 0.73
N ASN A 344 2.24 11.98 0.46
CA ASN A 344 3.16 11.40 1.46
C ASN A 344 2.42 10.86 2.71
N TRP A 345 1.18 10.39 2.55
CA TRP A 345 0.39 9.74 3.59
C TRP A 345 0.59 8.23 3.52
N ALA A 346 1.72 7.77 4.06
CA ALA A 346 2.14 6.38 3.99
C ALA A 346 3.13 6.04 5.13
N VAL A 347 3.25 4.76 5.44
CA VAL A 347 4.40 4.20 6.15
C VAL A 347 5.29 3.54 5.11
N TRP A 348 6.41 4.17 4.82
CA TRP A 348 7.37 3.70 3.83
C TRP A 348 8.20 2.55 4.40
N LEU A 349 8.41 1.49 3.60
CA LEU A 349 9.09 0.28 4.09
C LEU A 349 10.53 0.55 4.53
N HIS A 350 11.31 1.29 3.75
CA HIS A 350 12.69 1.63 4.08
C HIS A 350 12.80 2.50 5.34
N GLU A 351 11.85 3.43 5.58
CA GLU A 351 11.79 4.23 6.81
C GLU A 351 11.42 3.35 8.01
N TYR A 352 10.45 2.45 7.86
CA TYR A 352 10.11 1.50 8.90
C TYR A 352 11.31 0.65 9.31
N LEU A 353 12.05 0.10 8.34
CA LEU A 353 13.22 -0.74 8.61
C LEU A 353 14.34 0.03 9.33
N HIS A 354 14.48 1.33 9.04
CA HIS A 354 15.38 2.22 9.75
C HIS A 354 14.91 2.52 11.19
N ASP A 355 13.62 2.82 11.38
CA ASP A 355 13.06 3.24 12.67
C ASP A 355 12.85 2.06 13.64
N PHE A 356 12.65 0.85 13.12
CA PHE A 356 12.37 -0.37 13.87
C PHE A 356 13.37 -1.50 13.53
N PRO A 357 14.67 -1.31 13.79
CA PRO A 357 15.68 -2.31 13.47
C PRO A 357 15.39 -3.63 14.21
N GLY A 358 15.48 -4.76 13.47
CA GLY A 358 15.23 -6.09 14.02
C GLY A 358 13.76 -6.44 14.27
N LYS A 359 12.80 -5.58 13.84
CA LYS A 359 11.36 -5.80 14.03
C LYS A 359 10.62 -6.10 12.71
N GLN A 360 11.31 -6.70 11.75
CA GLN A 360 10.71 -7.10 10.47
C GLN A 360 9.49 -8.01 10.68
N ASP A 361 9.64 -9.04 11.52
CA ASP A 361 8.57 -9.99 11.80
C ASP A 361 7.38 -9.38 12.56
N VAL A 362 7.59 -8.31 13.32
CA VAL A 362 6.49 -7.58 13.96
C VAL A 362 5.60 -6.93 12.90
N LEU A 363 6.20 -6.30 11.89
CA LEU A 363 5.44 -5.74 10.78
C LEU A 363 4.80 -6.83 9.92
N ARG A 364 5.54 -7.91 9.58
CA ARG A 364 5.01 -9.06 8.83
C ARG A 364 3.78 -9.65 9.53
N TYR A 365 3.85 -9.85 10.85
CA TYR A 365 2.73 -10.31 11.66
C TYR A 365 1.53 -9.38 11.58
N THR A 366 1.74 -8.09 11.81
CA THR A 366 0.66 -7.10 11.81
C THR A 366 -0.01 -6.99 10.45
N LEU A 367 0.79 -6.93 9.37
CA LEU A 367 0.27 -6.84 8.00
C LEU A 367 -0.48 -8.11 7.58
N CYS A 368 0.02 -9.30 7.97
CA CYS A 368 -0.67 -10.56 7.69
C CYS A 368 -1.98 -10.66 8.48
N ALA A 369 -1.97 -10.33 9.78
CA ALA A 369 -3.17 -10.34 10.63
C ALA A 369 -4.25 -9.36 10.15
N ASN A 370 -3.83 -8.25 9.53
CA ASN A 370 -4.70 -7.22 8.98
C ASN A 370 -4.77 -7.26 7.44
N ALA A 371 -4.35 -8.37 6.80
CA ALA A 371 -4.36 -8.47 5.35
C ALA A 371 -5.76 -8.16 4.78
N PRO A 372 -5.87 -7.30 3.76
CA PRO A 372 -7.15 -6.91 3.17
C PRO A 372 -7.67 -7.96 2.18
N GLU A 373 -7.89 -9.21 2.64
CA GLU A 373 -8.16 -10.36 1.76
C GLU A 373 -9.53 -10.31 1.09
N THR A 374 -10.53 -9.74 1.75
CA THR A 374 -11.93 -9.76 1.28
C THR A 374 -12.59 -8.38 1.25
N LYS A 375 -12.02 -7.42 1.94
CA LYS A 375 -12.45 -6.01 2.02
C LYS A 375 -11.26 -5.14 2.41
N ASP A 376 -11.34 -3.85 2.14
CA ASP A 376 -10.37 -2.88 2.63
C ASP A 376 -10.22 -3.02 4.16
N ASN A 377 -9.01 -2.90 4.64
CA ASN A 377 -8.67 -2.97 6.06
C ASN A 377 -7.79 -1.78 6.44
N ASP A 378 -7.50 -1.64 7.72
CA ASP A 378 -6.75 -0.50 8.25
C ASP A 378 -5.51 -0.94 9.02
N PHE A 379 -4.44 -0.17 8.90
CA PHE A 379 -3.26 -0.25 9.75
C PHE A 379 -3.28 0.94 10.68
N THR A 380 -3.16 0.69 11.99
CA THR A 380 -2.90 1.74 12.97
C THR A 380 -1.65 1.40 13.78
N TRP A 381 -0.90 2.42 14.16
CA TRP A 381 0.28 2.25 15.01
C TRP A 381 -0.09 1.66 16.37
N LYS A 382 -1.30 1.95 16.85
CA LYS A 382 -1.81 1.40 18.12
C LYS A 382 -2.07 -0.10 18.01
N ASP A 383 -2.65 -0.56 16.90
CA ASP A 383 -2.87 -1.99 16.65
C ASP A 383 -1.55 -2.74 16.44
N PHE A 384 -0.58 -2.12 15.75
CA PHE A 384 0.78 -2.64 15.61
C PHE A 384 1.44 -2.90 16.97
N GLN A 385 1.39 -1.94 17.88
CA GLN A 385 1.89 -2.09 19.24
C GLN A 385 1.15 -3.19 20.01
N LEU A 386 -0.18 -3.20 19.91
CA LEU A 386 -1.03 -4.18 20.59
C LEU A 386 -0.69 -5.60 20.14
N LYS A 387 -0.57 -5.84 18.84
CA LYS A 387 -0.21 -7.15 18.27
C LYS A 387 1.18 -7.59 18.71
N ASN A 388 2.15 -6.68 18.73
CA ASN A 388 3.46 -7.01 19.26
C ASN A 388 3.40 -7.39 20.75
N ASN A 389 2.86 -6.48 21.59
CA ASN A 389 2.96 -6.63 23.03
C ASN A 389 2.05 -7.74 23.58
N SER A 390 0.83 -7.87 23.04
CA SER A 390 -0.18 -8.82 23.56
C SER A 390 -0.20 -10.17 22.87
N GLU A 391 0.33 -10.29 21.65
CA GLU A 391 0.33 -11.55 20.90
C GLU A 391 1.75 -12.09 20.71
N LEU A 392 2.66 -11.37 20.07
CA LEU A 392 4.02 -11.85 19.83
C LEU A 392 4.81 -11.99 21.13
N VAL A 393 4.82 -10.97 21.98
CA VAL A 393 5.54 -11.02 23.27
C VAL A 393 4.82 -11.92 24.26
N ALA A 394 3.52 -11.66 24.51
CA ALA A 394 2.79 -12.30 25.61
C ALA A 394 2.34 -13.75 25.31
N ILE A 395 2.20 -14.13 24.04
CA ILE A 395 1.77 -15.50 23.66
C ILE A 395 2.97 -16.29 23.12
N LEU A 396 3.46 -15.95 21.91
CA LEU A 396 4.50 -16.73 21.25
C LEU A 396 5.85 -16.65 22.00
N GLY A 397 6.33 -15.45 22.24
CA GLY A 397 7.60 -15.21 22.94
C GLY A 397 7.59 -15.74 24.36
N ASN A 398 6.51 -15.52 25.10
CA ASN A 398 6.37 -16.00 26.48
C ASN A 398 6.41 -17.54 26.57
N PHE A 399 5.67 -18.23 25.69
CA PHE A 399 5.66 -19.69 25.68
C PHE A 399 7.05 -20.26 25.43
N VAL A 400 7.71 -19.83 24.35
CA VAL A 400 9.04 -20.32 23.97
C VAL A 400 10.07 -19.99 25.05
N ASN A 401 10.09 -18.76 25.54
CA ASN A 401 11.03 -18.33 26.59
C ASN A 401 10.85 -19.11 27.89
N ARG A 402 9.61 -19.26 28.38
CA ARG A 402 9.33 -20.04 29.61
C ARG A 402 9.76 -21.50 29.48
N THR A 403 9.46 -22.12 28.35
CA THR A 403 9.84 -23.50 28.08
C THR A 403 11.37 -23.67 28.13
N LEU A 404 12.11 -22.83 27.42
CA LEU A 404 13.58 -22.90 27.38
C LEU A 404 14.22 -22.54 28.73
N VAL A 405 13.76 -21.49 29.41
CA VAL A 405 14.28 -21.09 30.73
C VAL A 405 14.09 -22.20 31.77
N LEU A 406 12.90 -22.83 31.80
CA LEU A 406 12.66 -23.95 32.73
C LEU A 406 13.52 -25.17 32.38
N THR A 407 13.72 -25.48 31.11
CA THR A 407 14.60 -26.52 30.62
C THR A 407 16.05 -26.27 31.04
N HIS A 408 16.55 -25.07 30.88
CA HIS A 408 17.90 -24.70 31.34
C HIS A 408 18.03 -24.79 32.87
N LYS A 409 17.01 -24.29 33.57
CA LYS A 409 17.01 -24.28 35.04
C LYS A 409 17.01 -25.67 35.64
N PHE A 410 16.25 -26.64 35.07
CA PHE A 410 16.05 -27.96 35.69
C PHE A 410 16.90 -29.06 35.05
N TYR A 411 17.24 -28.91 33.75
CA TYR A 411 17.92 -29.93 32.96
C TYR A 411 19.20 -29.41 32.26
N GLY A 412 19.70 -28.22 32.63
CA GLY A 412 20.93 -27.67 32.05
C GLY A 412 20.86 -27.41 30.57
N GLY A 413 19.64 -27.17 30.02
CA GLY A 413 19.40 -26.96 28.61
C GLY A 413 19.36 -28.25 27.77
N ARG A 414 19.39 -29.43 28.39
CA ARG A 414 19.22 -30.73 27.72
C ARG A 414 17.76 -31.10 27.65
N ILE A 415 17.35 -31.66 26.50
CA ILE A 415 15.99 -32.17 26.35
C ILE A 415 15.79 -33.35 27.30
N PRO A 416 14.84 -33.27 28.24
CA PRO A 416 14.61 -34.38 29.19
C PRO A 416 13.88 -35.55 28.52
N ALA A 417 13.93 -36.71 29.16
CA ALA A 417 13.21 -37.92 28.75
C ALA A 417 11.68 -37.67 28.69
N CYS A 418 11.01 -38.28 27.74
CA CYS A 418 9.54 -38.32 27.67
C CYS A 418 9.04 -39.63 28.27
N GLY A 419 8.39 -39.57 29.44
CA GLY A 419 7.74 -40.72 30.09
C GLY A 419 6.37 -41.03 29.44
N PRO A 420 5.60 -41.95 30.07
CA PRO A 420 4.26 -42.31 29.62
C PRO A 420 3.32 -41.09 29.60
N LEU A 421 2.60 -40.88 28.49
CA LEU A 421 1.66 -39.78 28.34
C LEU A 421 0.34 -40.07 29.05
N THR A 422 -0.18 -39.08 29.76
CA THR A 422 -1.57 -39.08 30.26
C THR A 422 -2.55 -38.87 29.08
N GLU A 423 -3.85 -39.10 29.34
CA GLU A 423 -4.88 -38.88 28.34
C GLU A 423 -4.92 -37.39 27.87
N ALA A 424 -4.71 -36.45 28.78
CA ALA A 424 -4.65 -35.02 28.45
C ALA A 424 -3.47 -34.70 27.50
N GLU A 425 -2.33 -35.35 27.66
CA GLU A 425 -1.17 -35.15 26.79
C GLU A 425 -1.30 -35.87 25.46
N LYS A 426 -1.95 -37.03 25.44
CA LYS A 426 -2.30 -37.68 24.17
C LYS A 426 -3.19 -36.75 23.33
N GLU A 427 -4.11 -36.06 24.00
CA GLU A 427 -4.94 -35.01 23.32
C GLU A 427 -4.08 -33.86 22.81
N VAL A 428 -3.11 -33.35 23.60
CA VAL A 428 -2.16 -32.31 23.15
C VAL A 428 -1.37 -32.78 21.94
N VAL A 429 -0.87 -34.03 21.94
CA VAL A 429 -0.13 -34.59 20.80
C VAL A 429 -1.05 -34.74 19.57
N SER A 430 -2.29 -35.17 19.77
CA SER A 430 -3.28 -35.28 18.69
C SER A 430 -3.58 -33.91 18.06
N GLN A 431 -3.75 -32.88 18.88
CA GLN A 431 -3.93 -31.51 18.40
C GLN A 431 -2.68 -31.00 17.68
N LEU A 432 -1.48 -31.25 18.24
CA LEU A 432 -0.21 -30.89 17.60
C LEU A 432 -0.10 -31.46 16.18
N ALA A 433 -0.47 -32.72 16.01
CA ALA A 433 -0.43 -33.40 14.72
C ALA A 433 -1.38 -32.82 13.66
N ALA A 434 -2.45 -32.15 14.10
CA ALA A 434 -3.46 -31.55 13.19
C ALA A 434 -3.09 -30.13 12.72
N PHE A 435 -2.20 -29.40 13.40
CA PHE A 435 -1.88 -28.00 13.04
C PHE A 435 -1.27 -27.83 11.65
N PRO A 436 -0.32 -28.69 11.19
CA PRO A 436 0.25 -28.52 9.86
C PRO A 436 -0.79 -28.59 8.75
N GLU A 437 -1.78 -29.48 8.85
CA GLU A 437 -2.86 -29.57 7.88
C GLU A 437 -3.75 -28.32 7.92
N ARG A 438 -4.15 -27.83 9.08
CA ARG A 438 -5.01 -26.64 9.22
C ARG A 438 -4.33 -25.38 8.69
N VAL A 439 -3.06 -25.15 9.08
CA VAL A 439 -2.29 -24.00 8.61
C VAL A 439 -2.04 -24.09 7.11
N GLY A 440 -1.59 -25.25 6.62
CA GLY A 440 -1.30 -25.48 5.21
C GLY A 440 -2.54 -25.33 4.32
N HIS A 441 -3.66 -25.91 4.74
CA HIS A 441 -4.93 -25.78 3.99
C HIS A 441 -5.37 -24.32 3.83
N SER A 442 -5.25 -23.51 4.88
CA SER A 442 -5.59 -22.09 4.81
C SER A 442 -4.62 -21.33 3.87
N ILE A 443 -3.32 -21.65 3.87
CA ILE A 443 -2.34 -21.06 2.92
C ILE A 443 -2.68 -21.44 1.47
N GLU A 444 -3.02 -22.70 1.21
CA GLU A 444 -3.37 -23.20 -0.13
C GLU A 444 -4.65 -22.55 -0.69
N LEU A 445 -5.55 -22.09 0.18
CA LEU A 445 -6.74 -21.32 -0.15
C LEU A 445 -6.51 -19.80 -0.15
N TYR A 446 -5.25 -19.35 -0.03
CA TYR A 446 -4.88 -17.93 0.03
C TYR A 446 -5.56 -17.15 1.17
N ARG A 447 -5.79 -17.83 2.32
CA ARG A 447 -6.38 -17.30 3.56
C ARG A 447 -5.30 -17.12 4.62
N PHE A 448 -4.39 -16.18 4.38
CA PHE A 448 -3.19 -16.02 5.20
C PHE A 448 -3.48 -15.53 6.62
N ARG A 449 -4.54 -14.72 6.81
CA ARG A 449 -5.00 -14.31 8.16
C ARG A 449 -5.43 -15.51 9.00
N GLU A 450 -6.21 -16.42 8.42
CA GLU A 450 -6.66 -17.64 9.06
C GLU A 450 -5.47 -18.56 9.37
N ALA A 451 -4.57 -18.74 8.41
CA ALA A 451 -3.36 -19.54 8.57
C ALA A 451 -2.46 -19.03 9.72
N LEU A 452 -2.24 -17.72 9.79
CA LEU A 452 -1.49 -17.06 10.86
C LEU A 452 -2.17 -17.27 12.22
N ALA A 453 -3.49 -17.13 12.29
CA ALA A 453 -4.26 -17.36 13.53
C ALA A 453 -4.14 -18.82 14.00
N GLU A 454 -4.19 -19.78 13.08
CA GLU A 454 -3.99 -21.20 13.40
C GLU A 454 -2.56 -21.48 13.90
N MET A 455 -1.53 -20.91 13.29
CA MET A 455 -0.16 -21.00 13.80
C MET A 455 -0.05 -20.45 15.23
N MET A 456 -0.68 -19.30 15.51
CA MET A 456 -0.71 -18.72 16.86
C MET A 456 -1.54 -19.57 17.86
N ASN A 457 -2.52 -20.34 17.40
CA ASN A 457 -3.26 -21.26 18.25
C ASN A 457 -2.38 -22.39 18.79
N LEU A 458 -1.33 -22.81 18.04
CA LEU A 458 -0.33 -23.75 18.57
C LEU A 458 0.45 -23.14 19.74
N ALA A 459 0.84 -21.87 19.66
CA ALA A 459 1.48 -21.18 20.78
C ALA A 459 0.54 -21.04 22.01
N ARG A 460 -0.76 -20.80 21.76
CA ARG A 460 -1.79 -20.77 22.83
C ARG A 460 -1.96 -22.15 23.48
N LEU A 461 -1.98 -23.22 22.68
CA LEU A 461 -1.99 -24.60 23.19
C LEU A 461 -0.80 -24.86 24.13
N GLY A 462 0.41 -24.46 23.71
CA GLY A 462 1.62 -24.60 24.52
C GLY A 462 1.55 -23.80 25.83
N ASN A 463 1.12 -22.53 25.79
CA ASN A 463 0.94 -21.74 27.01
C ASN A 463 -0.10 -22.32 27.97
N LYS A 464 -1.22 -22.82 27.43
CA LYS A 464 -2.25 -23.48 28.23
C LYS A 464 -1.70 -24.72 28.88
N TYR A 465 -1.00 -25.59 28.15
CA TYR A 465 -0.41 -26.80 28.64
C TYR A 465 0.60 -26.54 29.78
N LEU A 466 1.52 -25.57 29.59
CA LEU A 466 2.44 -25.15 30.67
C LEU A 466 1.71 -24.60 31.89
N THR A 467 0.63 -23.89 31.72
CA THR A 467 -0.13 -23.32 32.83
C THR A 467 -0.90 -24.36 33.58
N ASP A 468 -1.53 -25.32 32.89
CA ASP A 468 -2.35 -26.37 33.49
C ASP A 468 -1.45 -27.40 34.25
N THR A 469 -0.21 -27.62 33.79
CA THR A 469 0.73 -28.59 34.39
C THR A 469 1.68 -28.01 35.43
N GLU A 470 1.84 -26.69 35.50
CA GLU A 470 2.69 -25.96 36.45
C GLU A 470 4.07 -26.62 36.71
N PRO A 471 4.92 -26.88 35.71
CA PRO A 471 6.17 -27.60 35.85
C PRO A 471 7.14 -26.98 36.87
N TRP A 472 7.05 -25.68 37.14
CA TRP A 472 7.85 -25.00 38.19
C TRP A 472 7.45 -25.37 39.61
N LYS A 473 6.26 -25.93 39.85
CA LYS A 473 5.81 -26.51 41.11
C LYS A 473 6.05 -28.03 41.11
N LEU A 474 5.68 -28.67 39.99
CA LEU A 474 5.71 -30.11 39.82
C LEU A 474 7.11 -30.70 39.98
N VAL A 475 8.17 -29.98 39.61
CA VAL A 475 9.56 -30.44 39.70
C VAL A 475 10.00 -30.84 41.14
N LYS A 476 9.33 -30.32 42.18
CA LYS A 476 9.61 -30.60 43.58
C LYS A 476 8.98 -31.90 44.08
N THR A 477 7.89 -32.32 43.43
CA THR A 477 7.07 -33.48 43.86
C THR A 477 7.13 -34.65 42.90
N ASP A 478 7.28 -34.36 41.60
CA ASP A 478 7.33 -35.35 40.51
C ASP A 478 8.29 -34.90 39.39
N PRO A 479 9.61 -35.14 39.56
CA PRO A 479 10.60 -34.77 38.53
C PRO A 479 10.43 -35.51 37.19
N GLU A 480 10.00 -36.79 37.21
CA GLU A 480 9.79 -37.59 36.00
C GLU A 480 8.62 -37.02 35.16
N ARG A 481 7.56 -36.61 35.85
CA ARG A 481 6.44 -35.95 35.21
C ARG A 481 6.84 -34.60 34.65
N THR A 482 7.63 -33.81 35.36
CA THR A 482 8.19 -32.55 34.91
C THR A 482 9.04 -32.72 33.65
N ALA A 483 9.82 -33.78 33.54
CA ALA A 483 10.61 -34.14 32.37
C ALA A 483 9.70 -34.31 31.15
N THR A 484 8.61 -35.07 31.27
CA THR A 484 7.62 -35.27 30.18
C THR A 484 6.97 -33.99 29.78
N VAL A 485 6.53 -33.15 30.73
CA VAL A 485 5.88 -31.85 30.44
C VAL A 485 6.82 -30.92 29.66
N LEU A 486 8.09 -30.81 30.07
CA LEU A 486 9.04 -29.94 29.37
C LEU A 486 9.49 -30.55 28.05
N ASN A 487 9.62 -31.86 27.91
CA ASN A 487 9.86 -32.51 26.62
C ASN A 487 8.77 -32.13 25.62
N LEU A 488 7.51 -32.40 25.98
CA LEU A 488 6.38 -32.10 25.07
C LEU A 488 6.27 -30.62 24.75
N SER A 489 6.52 -29.71 25.70
CA SER A 489 6.55 -28.27 25.46
C SER A 489 7.64 -27.87 24.47
N LEU A 490 8.83 -28.52 24.54
CA LEU A 490 9.93 -28.32 23.61
C LEU A 490 9.59 -28.85 22.20
N GLN A 491 8.87 -29.96 22.08
CA GLN A 491 8.37 -30.45 20.80
C GLN A 491 7.38 -29.45 20.17
N ILE A 492 6.52 -28.82 20.99
CA ILE A 492 5.64 -27.76 20.52
C ILE A 492 6.45 -26.54 20.01
N CYS A 493 7.50 -26.12 20.73
CA CYS A 493 8.41 -25.06 20.28
C CYS A 493 9.08 -25.39 18.94
N ALA A 494 9.53 -26.65 18.77
CA ALA A 494 10.15 -27.10 17.52
C ALA A 494 9.16 -27.05 16.34
N ASN A 495 7.91 -27.45 16.57
CA ASN A 495 6.84 -27.33 15.57
C ASN A 495 6.49 -25.86 15.24
N LEU A 496 6.48 -24.98 16.23
CA LEU A 496 6.30 -23.54 16.00
C LEU A 496 7.41 -22.96 15.11
N ALA A 497 8.66 -23.42 15.25
CA ALA A 497 9.75 -22.98 14.38
C ALA A 497 9.54 -23.39 12.91
N ILE A 498 8.84 -24.49 12.65
CA ILE A 498 8.48 -24.90 11.28
C ILE A 498 7.28 -24.10 10.77
N LEU A 499 6.20 -24.05 11.56
CA LEU A 499 4.94 -23.44 11.12
C LEU A 499 5.00 -21.90 11.05
N ALA A 500 5.88 -21.28 11.84
CA ALA A 500 6.09 -19.82 11.80
C ALA A 500 6.96 -19.36 10.62
N GLU A 501 7.78 -20.24 10.04
CA GLU A 501 8.77 -19.85 9.01
C GLU A 501 8.15 -19.10 7.82
N PRO A 502 7.01 -19.47 7.24
CA PRO A 502 6.41 -18.69 6.15
C PRO A 502 6.03 -17.27 6.55
N PHE A 503 5.57 -17.05 7.77
CA PHE A 503 5.07 -15.77 8.26
C PHE A 503 6.15 -14.91 8.91
N LEU A 504 6.99 -15.52 9.75
CA LEU A 504 7.96 -14.90 10.67
C LEU A 504 9.34 -15.54 10.49
N PRO A 505 9.99 -15.39 9.33
CA PRO A 505 11.21 -16.12 8.99
C PRO A 505 12.39 -15.80 9.92
N PHE A 506 12.54 -14.56 10.38
CA PHE A 506 13.61 -14.17 11.30
C PHE A 506 13.40 -14.78 12.70
N THR A 507 12.15 -14.84 13.15
CA THR A 507 11.78 -15.48 14.42
C THR A 507 11.97 -16.98 14.35
N ALA A 508 11.56 -17.63 13.26
CA ALA A 508 11.75 -19.05 13.04
C ALA A 508 13.24 -19.42 13.00
N GLU A 509 14.08 -18.63 12.34
CA GLU A 509 15.53 -18.79 12.34
C GLU A 509 16.10 -18.64 13.74
N LYS A 510 15.69 -17.64 14.52
CA LYS A 510 16.10 -17.43 15.90
C LYS A 510 15.70 -18.60 16.79
N MET A 511 14.48 -19.12 16.63
CA MET A 511 14.00 -20.31 17.35
C MET A 511 14.86 -21.56 17.02
N ARG A 512 15.14 -21.80 15.72
CA ARG A 512 16.03 -22.90 15.31
C ARG A 512 17.41 -22.78 15.94
N ARG A 513 18.00 -21.58 15.91
CA ARG A 513 19.32 -21.32 16.50
C ARG A 513 19.34 -21.60 18.01
N ILE A 514 18.34 -21.11 18.76
CA ILE A 514 18.25 -21.31 20.20
C ILE A 514 18.06 -22.80 20.54
N MET A 515 17.29 -23.51 19.75
CA MET A 515 17.02 -24.94 19.96
C MET A 515 18.09 -25.87 19.33
N ASN A 516 19.10 -25.31 18.63
CA ASN A 516 20.07 -26.06 17.81
C ASN A 516 19.40 -27.01 16.82
N LEU A 517 18.25 -26.61 16.27
CA LEU A 517 17.50 -27.38 15.29
C LEU A 517 18.07 -27.20 13.88
N PRO A 518 18.17 -28.28 13.08
CA PRO A 518 18.39 -28.15 11.63
C PRO A 518 17.19 -27.47 10.96
N ILE A 519 17.34 -27.12 9.70
CA ILE A 519 16.20 -26.72 8.86
C ILE A 519 15.33 -27.95 8.64
N LEU A 520 14.10 -27.89 9.13
CA LEU A 520 13.08 -28.92 8.97
C LEU A 520 12.01 -28.41 7.98
N GLY A 521 11.58 -29.29 7.08
CA GLY A 521 10.49 -28.97 6.17
C GLY A 521 9.10 -29.23 6.78
N TRP A 522 8.08 -28.83 6.05
CA TRP A 522 6.68 -28.97 6.48
C TRP A 522 6.27 -30.42 6.80
N ALA A 523 6.82 -31.40 6.06
CA ALA A 523 6.55 -32.82 6.25
C ALA A 523 6.96 -33.35 7.62
N GLN A 524 7.86 -32.67 8.34
CA GLN A 524 8.23 -33.02 9.70
C GLN A 524 7.34 -32.38 10.76
N ALA A 525 6.54 -31.37 10.40
CA ALA A 525 5.66 -30.71 11.35
C ALA A 525 4.55 -31.65 11.86
N GLY A 526 4.06 -31.39 13.08
CA GLY A 526 3.04 -32.19 13.75
C GLY A 526 3.59 -33.37 14.57
N ARG A 527 4.91 -33.57 14.57
CA ARG A 527 5.57 -34.66 15.31
C ARG A 527 5.93 -34.22 16.73
N ALA A 528 5.85 -35.16 17.67
CA ALA A 528 6.22 -34.96 19.07
C ALA A 528 7.62 -35.57 19.42
N ASP A 529 8.48 -35.79 18.41
CA ASP A 529 9.81 -36.38 18.51
C ASP A 529 10.87 -35.67 17.64
N LEU A 530 10.68 -34.36 17.39
CA LEU A 530 11.61 -33.54 16.59
C LEU A 530 12.95 -33.30 17.32
N LEU A 531 12.90 -33.22 18.65
CA LEU A 531 14.04 -33.05 19.52
C LEU A 531 14.28 -34.35 20.29
N ALA A 532 15.42 -34.97 20.06
CA ALA A 532 15.79 -36.21 20.76
C ALA A 532 16.14 -35.95 22.24
N GLU A 533 15.93 -36.93 23.11
CA GLU A 533 16.39 -36.88 24.48
C GLU A 533 17.92 -36.63 24.56
N GLY A 534 18.32 -35.76 25.47
CA GLY A 534 19.73 -35.36 25.66
C GLY A 534 20.24 -34.31 24.66
N HIS A 535 19.47 -33.96 23.63
CA HIS A 535 19.81 -32.86 22.71
C HIS A 535 20.01 -31.54 23.48
N GLN A 536 21.08 -30.81 23.18
CA GLN A 536 21.47 -29.59 23.89
C GLN A 536 20.94 -28.35 23.18
N THR A 537 20.19 -27.49 23.87
CA THR A 537 19.78 -26.17 23.40
C THR A 537 20.83 -25.10 23.75
N ALA A 538 20.87 -24.01 22.96
CA ALA A 538 21.63 -22.80 23.29
C ALA A 538 20.94 -22.01 24.41
N GLN A 539 21.61 -20.98 24.94
CA GLN A 539 21.04 -20.11 25.97
C GLN A 539 19.75 -19.43 25.47
N PRO A 540 18.72 -19.34 26.33
CA PRO A 540 17.49 -18.68 25.99
C PRO A 540 17.70 -17.19 25.64
N GLU A 541 17.07 -16.73 24.57
CA GLU A 541 17.01 -15.33 24.15
C GLU A 541 15.56 -14.93 23.96
N LEU A 542 15.21 -13.68 24.27
CA LEU A 542 13.85 -13.17 24.00
C LEU A 542 13.62 -13.09 22.49
N LEU A 543 12.53 -13.67 22.01
CA LEU A 543 12.13 -13.60 20.60
C LEU A 543 11.67 -12.18 20.23
N PHE A 544 10.94 -11.53 21.11
CA PHE A 544 10.35 -10.20 20.93
C PHE A 544 10.52 -9.36 22.17
N GLU A 545 10.58 -8.05 21.97
CA GLU A 545 10.59 -7.03 23.03
C GLU A 545 9.34 -6.16 22.93
N GLN A 546 8.88 -5.65 24.06
CA GLN A 546 7.77 -4.71 24.08
C GLN A 546 8.13 -3.42 23.34
N ILE A 547 7.15 -2.84 22.70
CA ILE A 547 7.25 -1.52 22.07
C ILE A 547 6.60 -0.52 23.02
N ALA A 548 7.35 0.53 23.38
CA ALA A 548 6.91 1.56 24.30
C ALA A 548 5.91 2.54 23.64
N ASP A 549 5.07 3.18 24.45
CA ASP A 549 4.07 4.15 23.97
C ASP A 549 4.72 5.35 23.27
N GLU A 550 5.87 5.81 23.77
CA GLU A 550 6.60 6.94 23.20
C GLU A 550 7.08 6.67 21.76
N THR A 551 7.50 5.44 21.48
CA THR A 551 7.92 5.02 20.13
C THR A 551 6.76 5.11 19.15
N ILE A 552 5.58 4.70 19.58
CA ILE A 552 4.36 4.74 18.77
C ILE A 552 3.89 6.18 18.58
N GLN A 553 3.90 6.97 19.66
CA GLN A 553 3.49 8.38 19.60
C GLN A 553 4.35 9.18 18.61
N ALA A 554 5.67 8.91 18.54
CA ALA A 554 6.55 9.55 17.57
C ALA A 554 6.15 9.28 16.11
N GLN A 555 5.66 8.07 15.79
CA GLN A 555 5.17 7.74 14.46
C GLN A 555 3.82 8.39 14.14
N VAL A 556 2.90 8.42 15.12
CA VAL A 556 1.63 9.12 14.99
C VAL A 556 1.85 10.61 14.78
N ASP A 557 2.75 11.24 15.54
CA ASP A 557 3.08 12.66 15.40
C ASP A 557 3.70 12.98 14.03
N ARG A 558 4.50 12.06 13.46
CA ARG A 558 5.02 12.19 12.08
C ARG A 558 3.88 12.24 11.06
N LEU A 559 2.91 11.33 11.17
CA LEU A 559 1.75 11.31 10.29
C LEU A 559 0.89 12.57 10.44
N LEU A 560 0.66 13.04 11.66
CA LEU A 560 -0.12 14.26 11.91
C LEU A 560 0.55 15.47 11.28
N ARG A 561 1.88 15.64 11.43
CA ARG A 561 2.63 16.70 10.75
C ARG A 561 2.48 16.63 9.22
N THR A 562 2.53 15.43 8.64
CA THR A 562 2.31 15.23 7.21
C THR A 562 0.89 15.67 6.80
N LYS A 563 -0.12 15.34 7.60
CA LYS A 563 -1.52 15.73 7.36
C LYS A 563 -1.70 17.26 7.41
N GLU A 564 -1.09 17.92 8.39
CA GLU A 564 -1.08 19.37 8.52
C GLU A 564 -0.41 20.04 7.31
N GLN A 565 0.77 19.53 6.89
CA GLN A 565 1.47 20.06 5.73
C GLN A 565 0.67 19.89 4.45
N ASN A 566 -0.01 18.74 4.26
CA ASN A 566 -0.88 18.51 3.12
C ASN A 566 -2.07 19.46 3.10
N ALA A 567 -2.64 19.77 4.27
CA ALA A 567 -3.73 20.73 4.39
C ALA A 567 -3.26 22.17 4.03
N LEU A 568 -2.04 22.53 4.44
CA LEU A 568 -1.43 23.81 4.03
C LEU A 568 -1.18 23.88 2.51
N ASN A 569 -0.65 22.81 1.93
CA ASN A 569 -0.34 22.75 0.49
C ASN A 569 -1.60 22.70 -0.39
N ALA A 570 -2.71 22.20 0.13
CA ALA A 570 -3.99 22.15 -0.59
C ALA A 570 -4.74 23.49 -0.59
N TRP A 571 -4.35 24.42 0.30
CA TRP A 571 -4.99 25.74 0.33
C TRP A 571 -4.56 26.57 -0.88
N GLN A 572 -5.55 27.10 -1.60
CA GLN A 572 -5.32 28.06 -2.67
C GLN A 572 -5.92 29.41 -2.27
N PRO A 573 -5.20 30.52 -2.51
CA PRO A 573 -5.77 31.85 -2.29
C PRO A 573 -6.98 32.05 -3.22
N ALA A 574 -7.92 32.86 -2.75
CA ALA A 574 -9.05 33.27 -3.59
C ALA A 574 -8.55 33.95 -4.88
N GLU A 575 -9.30 33.79 -5.96
CA GLU A 575 -8.98 34.44 -7.23
C GLU A 575 -8.77 35.92 -7.04
N VAL A 576 -7.77 36.49 -7.72
CA VAL A 576 -7.50 37.93 -7.71
C VAL A 576 -8.66 38.64 -8.35
N LYS A 577 -9.28 39.55 -7.62
CA LYS A 577 -10.36 40.41 -8.16
C LYS A 577 -9.83 41.32 -9.26
N PRO A 578 -10.72 41.86 -10.10
CA PRO A 578 -10.34 42.85 -11.14
C PRO A 578 -9.52 44.02 -10.54
N ASN A 579 -8.58 44.53 -11.33
CA ASN A 579 -7.74 45.64 -10.92
C ASN A 579 -8.58 46.86 -10.51
N VAL A 580 -8.20 47.49 -9.41
CA VAL A 580 -8.75 48.78 -8.96
C VAL A 580 -7.65 49.84 -9.05
N THR A 581 -8.04 51.10 -9.17
CA THR A 581 -7.10 52.22 -9.18
C THR A 581 -6.74 52.66 -7.75
N ILE A 582 -5.66 53.41 -7.62
CA ILE A 582 -5.28 54.02 -6.32
C ILE A 582 -6.37 54.97 -5.81
N ASP A 583 -7.09 55.63 -6.72
CA ASP A 583 -8.22 56.51 -6.39
C ASP A 583 -9.41 55.73 -5.84
N ASP A 584 -9.66 54.50 -6.36
CA ASP A 584 -10.70 53.64 -5.81
C ASP A 584 -10.36 53.18 -4.40
N PHE A 585 -9.09 52.84 -4.12
CA PHE A 585 -8.61 52.51 -2.81
C PHE A 585 -8.69 53.72 -1.86
N GLY A 586 -8.30 54.91 -2.33
CA GLY A 586 -8.35 56.17 -1.60
C GLY A 586 -9.74 56.63 -1.16
N ARG A 587 -10.80 56.01 -1.74
CA ARG A 587 -12.20 56.28 -1.28
C ARG A 587 -12.55 55.55 -0.01
N LEU A 588 -11.77 54.51 0.38
CA LEU A 588 -11.97 53.78 1.64
C LEU A 588 -11.25 54.51 2.79
N ASP A 589 -11.98 54.87 3.83
CA ASP A 589 -11.41 55.43 5.05
C ASP A 589 -11.10 54.27 6.00
N LEU A 590 -9.89 53.71 5.89
CA LEU A 590 -9.40 52.62 6.70
C LEU A 590 -8.69 53.14 7.95
N ARG A 591 -9.13 52.74 9.15
CA ARG A 591 -8.60 53.23 10.41
C ARG A 591 -8.33 52.08 11.39
N VAL A 592 -7.52 52.40 12.43
CA VAL A 592 -7.32 51.55 13.61
C VAL A 592 -8.18 52.13 14.75
N ALA A 593 -8.85 51.23 15.47
CA ALA A 593 -9.57 51.59 16.70
C ALA A 593 -9.27 50.63 17.85
N THR A 594 -9.36 51.10 19.08
CA THR A 594 -9.27 50.27 20.27
C THR A 594 -10.66 49.80 20.69
N VAL A 595 -10.81 48.51 20.96
CA VAL A 595 -12.07 47.94 21.46
C VAL A 595 -12.30 48.36 22.91
N LEU A 596 -13.33 49.19 23.15
CA LEU A 596 -13.76 49.61 24.47
C LEU A 596 -14.67 48.57 25.13
N GLN A 597 -15.59 47.99 24.33
CA GLN A 597 -16.51 46.95 24.74
C GLN A 597 -16.80 46.02 23.59
N CYS A 598 -17.03 44.73 23.88
CA CYS A 598 -17.49 43.74 22.92
C CYS A 598 -18.48 42.78 23.60
N SER A 599 -19.64 42.60 22.99
CA SER A 599 -20.69 41.74 23.54
C SER A 599 -21.50 41.07 22.43
N LYS A 600 -22.20 39.97 22.74
CA LYS A 600 -23.15 39.32 21.80
C LYS A 600 -24.38 40.19 21.60
N VAL A 601 -24.85 40.29 20.36
CA VAL A 601 -26.11 40.99 20.06
C VAL A 601 -27.28 40.11 20.53
N PRO A 602 -28.22 40.65 21.34
CA PRO A 602 -29.37 39.87 21.80
C PRO A 602 -30.19 39.26 20.65
N LYS A 603 -30.54 37.99 20.77
CA LYS A 603 -31.31 37.24 19.72
C LYS A 603 -30.58 37.11 18.36
N ALA A 604 -29.25 37.17 18.35
CA ALA A 604 -28.44 37.06 17.13
C ALA A 604 -27.12 36.33 17.41
N ASP A 605 -27.17 35.00 17.44
CA ASP A 605 -26.05 34.09 17.81
C ASP A 605 -24.77 34.29 16.98
N LYS A 606 -24.89 34.86 15.78
CA LYS A 606 -23.77 35.09 14.85
C LYS A 606 -23.11 36.43 14.96
N LEU A 607 -23.71 37.38 15.76
CA LEU A 607 -23.28 38.78 15.76
C LEU A 607 -22.63 39.19 17.08
N LEU A 608 -21.51 39.91 16.97
CA LEU A 608 -20.88 40.67 18.05
C LEU A 608 -21.09 42.17 17.80
N GLN A 609 -21.41 42.90 18.89
CA GLN A 609 -21.44 44.34 18.90
C GLN A 609 -20.15 44.86 19.55
N PHE A 610 -19.46 45.74 18.86
CA PHE A 610 -18.26 46.42 19.31
C PHE A 610 -18.57 47.88 19.62
N SER A 611 -18.01 48.37 20.70
CA SER A 611 -17.85 49.80 20.97
C SER A 611 -16.36 50.11 20.84
N LEU A 612 -16.01 50.97 19.91
CA LEU A 612 -14.65 51.26 19.48
C LEU A 612 -14.28 52.72 19.82
N ASP A 613 -13.08 52.93 20.37
CA ASP A 613 -12.42 54.23 20.35
C ASP A 613 -11.67 54.41 19.05
N ASP A 614 -12.13 55.30 18.20
CA ASP A 614 -11.54 55.67 16.92
C ASP A 614 -10.87 57.05 16.92
N GLY A 615 -10.59 57.59 18.08
CA GLY A 615 -9.94 58.89 18.27
C GLY A 615 -10.85 60.10 18.07
N THR A 616 -12.15 59.89 17.78
CA THR A 616 -13.11 61.02 17.54
C THR A 616 -13.71 61.57 18.85
N GLY A 617 -13.42 60.95 19.99
CA GLY A 617 -13.99 61.35 21.30
C GLY A 617 -15.40 60.79 21.56
N THR A 618 -16.02 60.16 20.60
CA THR A 618 -17.31 59.46 20.74
C THR A 618 -17.19 57.99 20.35
N PRO A 619 -17.56 57.04 21.20
CA PRO A 619 -17.44 55.64 20.86
C PRO A 619 -18.25 55.25 19.65
N ARG A 620 -17.61 54.56 18.67
CA ARG A 620 -18.23 54.09 17.44
C ARG A 620 -18.78 52.69 17.66
N THR A 621 -20.03 52.45 17.23
CA THR A 621 -20.63 51.13 17.30
C THR A 621 -20.45 50.39 15.96
N ILE A 622 -19.89 49.17 15.96
CA ILE A 622 -19.83 48.30 14.79
C ILE A 622 -20.34 46.89 15.18
N VAL A 623 -21.15 46.30 14.30
CA VAL A 623 -21.65 44.94 14.43
C VAL A 623 -20.99 44.03 13.39
N SER A 624 -20.44 42.93 13.84
CA SER A 624 -19.70 41.98 12.99
C SER A 624 -20.20 40.54 13.15
N GLY A 625 -20.21 39.74 12.05
CA GLY A 625 -20.69 38.37 11.99
C GLY A 625 -19.73 37.29 12.52
N ILE A 626 -18.86 37.62 13.46
CA ILE A 626 -17.74 36.77 13.90
C ILE A 626 -17.95 36.08 15.26
N ALA A 627 -19.17 36.13 15.82
CA ALA A 627 -19.44 35.58 17.18
C ALA A 627 -19.10 34.09 17.31
N LYS A 628 -19.20 33.30 16.27
CA LYS A 628 -18.82 31.88 16.27
C LYS A 628 -17.32 31.65 16.56
N PHE A 629 -16.47 32.60 16.12
CA PHE A 629 -15.02 32.50 16.25
C PHE A 629 -14.46 33.17 17.50
N TYR A 630 -15.29 33.95 18.17
CA TYR A 630 -14.94 34.69 19.41
C TYR A 630 -16.01 34.41 20.46
N PRO A 631 -16.02 33.19 21.07
CA PRO A 631 -17.04 32.80 22.05
C PRO A 631 -17.00 33.64 23.36
N GLU A 632 -15.83 34.20 23.67
CA GLU A 632 -15.59 35.07 24.81
C GLU A 632 -15.26 36.51 24.37
N PRO A 633 -16.25 37.30 23.93
CA PRO A 633 -16.03 38.59 23.30
C PRO A 633 -15.38 39.64 24.22
N GLU A 634 -15.50 39.47 25.51
CA GLU A 634 -14.84 40.30 26.54
C GLU A 634 -13.31 40.25 26.44
N LYS A 635 -12.72 39.16 25.94
CA LYS A 635 -11.27 39.07 25.72
C LYS A 635 -10.76 39.93 24.56
N LEU A 636 -11.65 40.51 23.78
CA LEU A 636 -11.30 41.46 22.73
C LEU A 636 -11.16 42.90 23.23
N VAL A 637 -11.64 43.18 24.42
CA VAL A 637 -11.52 44.53 25.03
C VAL A 637 -10.06 44.89 25.24
N GLY A 638 -9.70 46.12 24.86
CA GLY A 638 -8.32 46.62 24.91
C GLY A 638 -7.47 46.28 23.69
N ARG A 639 -7.94 45.37 22.79
CA ARG A 639 -7.24 45.08 21.53
C ARG A 639 -7.54 46.16 20.49
N GLN A 640 -6.60 46.36 19.57
CA GLN A 640 -6.81 47.20 18.40
C GLN A 640 -7.31 46.38 17.21
N VAL A 641 -8.16 47.00 16.40
CA VAL A 641 -8.73 46.37 15.17
C VAL A 641 -8.69 47.39 14.04
N CYS A 642 -8.48 46.89 12.81
CA CYS A 642 -8.61 47.66 11.60
C CYS A 642 -10.09 47.65 11.12
N PHE A 643 -10.59 48.78 10.70
CA PHE A 643 -11.98 48.92 10.25
C PHE A 643 -12.13 49.93 9.12
N ILE A 644 -13.23 49.83 8.34
CA ILE A 644 -13.65 50.86 7.36
C ILE A 644 -14.60 51.78 8.05
N ALA A 645 -14.24 53.08 8.11
CA ALA A 645 -14.94 54.11 8.89
C ALA A 645 -16.07 54.78 8.11
N ASN A 646 -16.00 54.83 6.76
CA ASN A 646 -16.89 55.60 5.89
C ASN A 646 -17.97 54.78 5.19
N PHE A 647 -18.30 53.58 5.67
CA PHE A 647 -19.52 52.92 5.24
C PHE A 647 -20.76 53.60 5.84
N PRO A 648 -21.83 53.72 5.03
CA PRO A 648 -23.07 54.29 5.56
C PRO A 648 -23.62 53.47 6.69
N PRO A 649 -24.16 54.09 7.76
CA PRO A 649 -24.73 53.39 8.91
C PRO A 649 -25.82 52.39 8.47
N ARG A 650 -25.77 51.17 9.04
CA ARG A 650 -26.72 50.09 8.73
C ARG A 650 -27.25 49.43 10.00
N LYS A 651 -28.59 49.27 10.06
CA LYS A 651 -29.21 48.54 11.19
C LYS A 651 -29.11 47.04 11.01
N LEU A 652 -28.47 46.34 11.96
CA LEU A 652 -28.32 44.90 12.04
C LEU A 652 -28.98 44.40 13.32
N LYS A 653 -30.09 43.67 13.22
CA LYS A 653 -30.86 43.18 14.38
C LYS A 653 -31.15 44.24 15.45
N GLY A 654 -31.50 45.45 15.02
CA GLY A 654 -31.88 46.56 15.88
C GLY A 654 -30.70 47.44 16.34
N VAL A 655 -29.47 47.05 16.10
CA VAL A 655 -28.24 47.82 16.45
C VAL A 655 -27.76 48.54 15.17
N GLU A 656 -27.46 49.83 15.25
CA GLU A 656 -26.86 50.59 14.17
C GLU A 656 -25.35 50.37 14.13
N SER A 657 -24.85 49.79 13.03
CA SER A 657 -23.43 49.59 12.73
C SER A 657 -22.89 50.73 11.87
N GLN A 658 -21.82 51.40 12.35
CA GLN A 658 -21.25 52.60 11.72
C GLN A 658 -19.87 52.29 11.12
N GLY A 659 -19.79 51.20 10.30
CA GLY A 659 -18.56 50.79 9.68
C GLY A 659 -18.48 49.28 9.58
N MET A 660 -17.31 48.79 9.16
CA MET A 660 -17.03 47.35 9.05
C MET A 660 -15.64 47.00 9.60
N ILE A 661 -15.58 46.09 10.55
CA ILE A 661 -14.30 45.54 11.06
C ILE A 661 -13.72 44.60 10.00
N LEU A 662 -12.41 44.72 9.73
CA LEU A 662 -11.70 43.88 8.80
C LEU A 662 -11.27 42.57 9.48
N SER A 663 -11.43 41.48 8.74
CA SER A 663 -10.97 40.14 9.11
C SER A 663 -10.41 39.43 7.92
N ALA A 664 -9.38 38.61 8.14
CA ALA A 664 -8.91 37.62 7.17
C ALA A 664 -9.67 36.30 7.39
N GLU A 665 -10.04 35.65 6.30
CA GLU A 665 -10.58 34.29 6.34
C GLU A 665 -9.45 33.30 6.15
N ASP A 666 -9.24 32.44 7.16
CA ASP A 666 -8.25 31.37 7.13
C ASP A 666 -8.78 30.16 6.32
N LYS A 667 -7.90 29.27 5.93
CA LYS A 667 -8.19 28.01 5.19
C LYS A 667 -9.36 27.18 5.73
N ASP A 668 -9.60 27.25 7.04
CA ASP A 668 -10.70 26.53 7.72
C ASP A 668 -12.00 27.36 7.79
N GLY A 669 -12.09 28.48 7.07
CA GLY A 669 -13.20 29.40 7.13
C GLY A 669 -13.28 30.19 8.45
N ARG A 670 -12.21 30.16 9.27
CA ARG A 670 -12.09 30.93 10.50
C ARG A 670 -11.79 32.39 10.18
N LEU A 671 -12.59 33.30 10.70
CA LEU A 671 -12.35 34.73 10.54
C LEU A 671 -11.41 35.23 11.67
N VAL A 672 -10.27 35.80 11.26
CA VAL A 672 -9.26 36.39 12.17
C VAL A 672 -9.26 37.90 12.01
N LEU A 673 -9.42 38.63 13.10
CA LEU A 673 -9.42 40.11 13.09
C LEU A 673 -8.06 40.63 12.63
N LEU A 674 -8.08 41.60 11.69
CA LEU A 674 -6.87 42.33 11.32
C LEU A 674 -6.52 43.35 12.42
N GLN A 675 -5.27 43.29 12.87
CA GLN A 675 -4.73 44.10 13.96
C GLN A 675 -3.38 44.66 13.55
N PRO A 676 -2.99 45.87 13.99
CA PRO A 676 -1.62 46.31 13.83
C PRO A 676 -0.69 45.47 14.72
N SER A 677 0.56 45.27 14.27
CA SER A 677 1.59 44.53 15.04
C SER A 677 1.99 45.24 16.34
N ASP A 678 1.97 46.56 16.30
CA ASP A 678 2.29 47.41 17.44
C ASP A 678 1.11 48.33 17.78
N LEU A 679 1.05 48.77 19.03
CA LEU A 679 0.01 49.72 19.45
C LEU A 679 0.22 51.09 18.77
N VAL A 680 -0.81 51.57 18.13
CA VAL A 680 -0.86 52.91 17.51
C VAL A 680 -1.97 53.75 18.11
N SER A 681 -1.95 55.06 17.92
CA SER A 681 -3.04 55.92 18.38
C SER A 681 -4.37 55.55 17.71
N PRO A 682 -5.48 55.46 18.47
CA PRO A 682 -6.81 55.29 17.87
C PRO A 682 -7.10 56.38 16.82
N GLY A 683 -7.71 55.97 15.71
CA GLY A 683 -7.98 56.84 14.60
C GLY A 683 -6.89 56.96 13.52
N CYS A 684 -5.72 56.32 13.72
CA CYS A 684 -4.68 56.29 12.71
C CYS A 684 -5.18 55.65 11.40
N ASN A 685 -4.80 56.26 10.27
CA ASN A 685 -5.13 55.75 8.96
C ASN A 685 -4.31 54.47 8.65
N VAL A 686 -4.94 53.55 7.95
CA VAL A 686 -4.34 52.36 7.33
C VAL A 686 -4.24 52.62 5.84
N GLY A 687 -3.01 52.63 5.30
CA GLY A 687 -2.76 52.92 3.87
C GLY A 687 -1.70 52.04 3.26
#